data_a2fc85c2d8d7183a1f430f14d2d9bc9c
#
_entry.id   a2fc85c2d8d7183a1f430f14d2d9bc9c
#
_cell.length_a   1.000
_cell.length_b   1.000
_cell.length_c   1.000
_cell.angle_alpha   90.00
_cell.angle_beta   90.00
_cell.angle_gamma   90.00
#
_symmetry.space_group_name_H-M   'P 1'
#
loop_
_entity.id
_entity.type
_entity.pdbx_description
1 polymer ?
#
loop_
_entity_poly.entity_id
_entity_poly.type
_entity_poly.pdbx_seq_one_letter_code
_entity_poly.pdbx_strand_id
1 'polypeptide(L)'
;MPTQTDPGYFFMPNHIILIGASEQPYSLGERILSNLLGTPFQGKITPVNPRHHTIAGLPAYPSLNKIPGGADLIIAVTPPDSYDTLFKACQKKQLQHIILIQDWNSLSSSELNTAENAIRKHHGDRLNITACTTAGIQIPSLGLNISTYDEYAAGYTAILTGDAAVSRQIDTVLKKLHQGISRHISLNYGISPITSSDWLNRFGHSLHTKTAVLHHNPEEDQRKLFSAIRQFTRHTPLILHITYRTTETDRAVLHSLARRCNFLISFNTDDLEAALRAQLSNLPQLSRLDILSDTPAEWLHAYTPANLSLHFPTISRQVSNGYITCTPTPSLCHNIVSRQLSHPDTQAVLTILTPSGHKDYKNTARALIRLSEQTAKPLLISSPVSDGINHFDSPTQAIRTLAFHNTAAELKQLQLCTAPLKPCRLKTPQPQNIKKALETANLSLLAESLHLPPYRPSTHNAVQFQFDSHPIYGNILTVRYAGQTTAALPPFTTQDSLHIAQFAELEDPQTLNQFLHTLTTLSDHNLHIGKITLNLNGGQYNTDFDLKAPETHNAPGRKTTSKTVQTLEHAAAKMQSAAQYLKHKNPAASEFLRHTSEAAAELLGSKTATDKKTPNVLPPYPAAHPKILSLKNNMTVTVSPLLPEDAEAKQKFIRKLSPEARYTRFMTHTNELPEGTLARLCNPDYYCEAAWTARDNNDNIVAVVRHSRLNRNECEFGIALTENMRGSGLAQQMMNLAIHTATQQGYRTMSADILKANTSMVKLAEKSGFTLKESDTEKNLYRAYLHLVPDKTTTKTNKNLHTNHKIP
;
A
#
# COMPACT_ATOMS: atom_id res chain seq x y z
N MET A 1 13.58 -18.52 -12.46
CA MET A 1 13.98 -17.29 -13.20
C MET A 1 13.14 -16.13 -12.68
N PRO A 2 13.65 -14.91 -12.51
CA PRO A 2 12.82 -13.77 -12.15
C PRO A 2 11.83 -13.51 -13.27
N THR A 3 10.57 -13.27 -12.90
CA THR A 3 9.48 -12.96 -13.83
C THR A 3 9.81 -11.73 -14.68
N GLN A 4 9.43 -11.69 -15.94
CA GLN A 4 9.72 -10.62 -16.94
C GLN A 4 9.32 -9.18 -16.50
N THR A 5 8.65 -9.03 -15.36
CA THR A 5 8.24 -7.74 -14.78
C THR A 5 9.07 -7.33 -13.56
N ASP A 6 10.17 -8.04 -13.25
CA ASP A 6 11.02 -7.69 -12.10
C ASP A 6 11.83 -6.42 -12.42
N PRO A 7 11.55 -5.26 -11.76
CA PRO A 7 12.31 -4.04 -11.97
C PRO A 7 13.79 -4.14 -11.55
N GLY A 8 14.22 -5.27 -11.01
CA GLY A 8 15.61 -5.50 -10.62
C GLY A 8 16.63 -5.42 -11.75
N TYR A 9 16.22 -5.67 -12.97
CA TYR A 9 17.09 -5.52 -14.15
C TYR A 9 17.52 -4.07 -14.42
N PHE A 10 16.79 -3.09 -13.90
CA PHE A 10 17.16 -1.67 -14.02
C PHE A 10 18.33 -1.28 -13.10
N PHE A 11 18.72 -2.11 -12.15
CA PHE A 11 19.67 -1.74 -11.10
C PHE A 11 21.10 -2.21 -11.30
N MET A 12 21.34 -3.13 -12.22
CA MET A 12 22.69 -3.68 -12.44
C MET A 12 23.01 -3.83 -13.93
N PRO A 13 22.86 -2.76 -14.75
CA PRO A 13 23.19 -2.85 -16.14
C PRO A 13 24.72 -2.91 -16.34
N ASN A 14 25.21 -3.83 -17.18
CA ASN A 14 26.58 -3.84 -17.64
C ASN A 14 26.79 -3.02 -18.92
N HIS A 15 25.70 -2.84 -19.68
CA HIS A 15 25.73 -2.07 -20.91
C HIS A 15 24.47 -1.20 -21.05
N ILE A 16 24.68 0.10 -21.07
CA ILE A 16 23.63 1.12 -21.26
C ILE A 16 23.73 1.70 -22.67
N ILE A 17 22.60 1.79 -23.37
CA ILE A 17 22.46 2.58 -24.59
C ILE A 17 21.68 3.84 -24.25
N LEU A 18 22.27 5.02 -24.47
CA LEU A 18 21.62 6.32 -24.28
C LEU A 18 21.16 6.88 -25.63
N ILE A 19 19.84 6.86 -25.86
CA ILE A 19 19.22 7.41 -27.08
C ILE A 19 18.84 8.86 -26.87
N GLY A 20 19.30 9.73 -27.75
CA GLY A 20 19.20 11.17 -27.59
C GLY A 20 20.38 11.77 -26.82
N ALA A 21 21.51 11.04 -26.73
CA ALA A 21 22.78 11.58 -26.22
C ALA A 21 23.18 12.85 -26.99
N SER A 22 23.72 13.85 -26.31
CA SER A 22 24.03 15.15 -26.85
C SER A 22 25.24 15.78 -26.16
N GLU A 23 25.95 16.67 -26.81
CA GLU A 23 26.92 17.58 -26.20
C GLU A 23 26.36 19.01 -26.10
N GLN A 24 25.10 19.24 -26.51
CA GLN A 24 24.45 20.52 -26.36
C GLN A 24 24.26 20.86 -24.89
N PRO A 25 24.86 21.97 -24.40
CA PRO A 25 24.77 22.36 -22.99
C PRO A 25 23.31 22.43 -22.50
N TYR A 26 23.06 21.95 -21.30
CA TYR A 26 21.76 21.95 -20.63
C TYR A 26 20.67 21.08 -21.27
N SER A 27 20.97 20.33 -22.34
CA SER A 27 20.03 19.34 -22.86
C SER A 27 19.92 18.13 -21.89
N LEU A 28 18.76 17.44 -21.89
CA LEU A 28 18.59 16.23 -21.06
C LEU A 28 19.64 15.16 -21.40
N GLY A 29 19.94 14.98 -22.68
CA GLY A 29 20.91 14.00 -23.16
C GLY A 29 22.34 14.30 -22.72
N GLU A 30 22.74 15.58 -22.70
CA GLU A 30 24.04 16.01 -22.20
C GLU A 30 24.16 15.78 -20.69
N ARG A 31 23.17 16.25 -19.90
CA ARG A 31 23.22 16.16 -18.44
C ARG A 31 23.24 14.70 -17.95
N ILE A 32 22.42 13.83 -18.56
CA ILE A 32 22.41 12.41 -18.21
C ILE A 32 23.71 11.72 -18.61
N LEU A 33 24.25 12.03 -19.78
CA LEU A 33 25.53 11.49 -20.23
C LEU A 33 26.68 11.95 -19.33
N SER A 34 26.72 13.25 -19.01
CA SER A 34 27.72 13.84 -18.11
C SER A 34 27.68 13.20 -16.73
N ASN A 35 26.48 13.02 -16.17
CA ASN A 35 26.30 12.37 -14.88
C ASN A 35 26.73 10.90 -14.90
N LEU A 36 26.38 10.14 -15.95
CA LEU A 36 26.81 8.73 -16.09
C LEU A 36 28.33 8.59 -16.21
N LEU A 37 29.00 9.55 -16.86
CA LEU A 37 30.46 9.56 -17.03
C LEU A 37 31.18 10.15 -15.81
N GLY A 38 30.52 11.02 -15.06
CA GLY A 38 31.05 11.65 -13.85
C GLY A 38 31.01 10.78 -12.60
N THR A 39 30.28 9.67 -12.64
CA THR A 39 30.14 8.72 -11.54
C THR A 39 31.00 7.47 -11.74
N PRO A 40 31.31 6.70 -10.68
CA PRO A 40 32.15 5.50 -10.80
C PRO A 40 31.45 4.30 -11.45
N PHE A 41 30.48 4.52 -12.32
CA PHE A 41 29.79 3.46 -13.07
C PHE A 41 30.78 2.67 -13.94
N GLN A 42 30.82 1.34 -13.75
CA GLN A 42 31.79 0.47 -14.43
C GLN A 42 31.28 -0.16 -15.72
N GLY A 43 29.99 0.06 -16.04
CA GLY A 43 29.38 -0.51 -17.24
C GLY A 43 29.75 0.25 -18.52
N LYS A 44 29.52 -0.38 -19.67
CA LYS A 44 29.68 0.26 -20.99
C LYS A 44 28.54 1.24 -21.27
N ILE A 45 28.85 2.41 -21.78
CA ILE A 45 27.87 3.42 -22.25
C ILE A 45 28.04 3.57 -23.77
N THR A 46 26.93 3.45 -24.49
CA THR A 46 26.89 3.64 -25.95
C THR A 46 25.89 4.75 -26.32
N PRO A 47 26.40 5.94 -26.71
CA PRO A 47 25.57 7.03 -27.18
C PRO A 47 24.89 6.74 -28.53
N VAL A 48 23.65 7.21 -28.70
CA VAL A 48 22.94 7.22 -30.00
C VAL A 48 22.55 8.64 -30.35
N ASN A 49 23.06 9.12 -31.47
CA ASN A 49 22.72 10.40 -32.03
C ASN A 49 22.85 10.36 -33.57
N PRO A 50 21.84 10.79 -34.35
CA PRO A 50 21.88 10.71 -35.81
C PRO A 50 22.86 11.70 -36.48
N ARG A 51 23.36 12.69 -35.72
CA ARG A 51 24.18 13.79 -36.28
C ARG A 51 25.67 13.69 -35.96
N HIS A 52 26.02 12.90 -34.92
CA HIS A 52 27.40 12.83 -34.40
C HIS A 52 27.93 11.42 -34.41
N HIS A 53 29.19 11.23 -34.81
CA HIS A 53 29.87 9.92 -34.76
C HIS A 53 30.64 9.70 -33.45
N THR A 54 30.87 10.79 -32.71
CA THR A 54 31.53 10.77 -31.39
C THR A 54 30.80 11.75 -30.49
N ILE A 55 30.53 11.38 -29.22
CA ILE A 55 29.92 12.22 -28.19
C ILE A 55 30.66 11.98 -26.88
N ALA A 56 31.16 13.05 -26.25
CA ALA A 56 31.95 13.01 -25.03
C ALA A 56 33.12 11.97 -25.10
N GLY A 57 33.78 11.91 -26.29
CA GLY A 57 34.86 10.97 -26.54
C GLY A 57 34.43 9.51 -26.77
N LEU A 58 33.15 9.20 -26.68
CA LEU A 58 32.62 7.84 -26.93
C LEU A 58 32.15 7.69 -28.39
N PRO A 59 32.40 6.54 -29.06
CA PRO A 59 31.82 6.26 -30.36
C PRO A 59 30.28 6.28 -30.30
N ALA A 60 29.66 7.11 -31.13
CA ALA A 60 28.22 7.24 -31.20
C ALA A 60 27.66 6.62 -32.49
N TYR A 61 26.45 6.08 -32.40
CA TYR A 61 25.77 5.42 -33.49
C TYR A 61 24.56 6.26 -33.97
N PRO A 62 24.27 6.28 -35.29
CA PRO A 62 23.15 7.09 -35.79
C PRO A 62 21.77 6.55 -35.40
N SER A 63 21.67 5.27 -35.07
CA SER A 63 20.43 4.64 -34.62
C SER A 63 20.69 3.35 -33.87
N LEU A 64 19.70 2.89 -33.09
CA LEU A 64 19.75 1.65 -32.34
C LEU A 64 20.06 0.44 -33.22
N ASN A 65 19.52 0.41 -34.46
CA ASN A 65 19.72 -0.71 -35.40
C ASN A 65 21.20 -0.86 -35.87
N LYS A 66 21.99 0.19 -35.78
CA LYS A 66 23.41 0.20 -36.21
C LYS A 66 24.38 -0.23 -35.11
N ILE A 67 23.94 -0.37 -33.86
CA ILE A 67 24.78 -0.78 -32.75
C ILE A 67 25.05 -2.30 -32.87
N PRO A 68 26.28 -2.74 -32.81
CA PRO A 68 26.61 -4.18 -32.78
C PRO A 68 26.29 -4.75 -31.38
N GLY A 69 25.65 -5.92 -31.34
CA GLY A 69 25.30 -6.61 -30.10
C GLY A 69 24.07 -6.09 -29.39
N GLY A 70 23.90 -6.51 -28.14
CA GLY A 70 22.78 -6.15 -27.26
C GLY A 70 23.18 -5.17 -26.16
N ALA A 71 22.23 -4.81 -25.32
CA ALA A 71 22.41 -4.03 -24.10
C ALA A 71 21.43 -4.48 -23.03
N ASP A 72 21.75 -4.20 -21.77
CA ASP A 72 20.90 -4.56 -20.64
C ASP A 72 19.83 -3.48 -20.39
N LEU A 73 20.18 -2.22 -20.69
CA LEU A 73 19.32 -1.07 -20.41
C LEU A 73 19.36 -0.03 -21.54
N ILE A 74 18.19 0.41 -21.94
CA ILE A 74 18.00 1.56 -22.86
C ILE A 74 17.54 2.75 -22.03
N ILE A 75 18.20 3.87 -22.17
CA ILE A 75 17.75 5.17 -21.67
C ILE A 75 17.35 6.02 -22.88
N ALA A 76 16.14 6.51 -22.92
CA ALA A 76 15.66 7.36 -24.00
C ALA A 76 15.22 8.72 -23.47
N VAL A 77 15.80 9.76 -24.08
CA VAL A 77 15.52 11.17 -23.80
C VAL A 77 15.03 11.87 -25.09
N THR A 78 14.23 11.17 -25.86
CA THR A 78 13.72 11.60 -27.16
C THR A 78 12.24 11.99 -27.06
N PRO A 79 11.73 12.83 -27.98
CA PRO A 79 10.32 13.22 -28.01
C PRO A 79 9.35 12.01 -28.14
N PRO A 80 8.12 12.12 -27.62
CA PRO A 80 7.11 11.06 -27.66
C PRO A 80 6.80 10.47 -29.03
N ASP A 81 6.86 11.26 -30.09
CA ASP A 81 6.60 10.81 -31.48
C ASP A 81 7.56 9.71 -31.92
N SER A 82 8.74 9.63 -31.32
CA SER A 82 9.74 8.61 -31.63
C SER A 82 9.49 7.26 -30.94
N TYR A 83 8.61 7.18 -29.93
CA TYR A 83 8.51 6.02 -29.03
C TYR A 83 8.02 4.75 -29.73
N ASP A 84 7.00 4.82 -30.60
CA ASP A 84 6.51 3.61 -31.31
C ASP A 84 7.63 3.00 -32.19
N THR A 85 8.42 3.84 -32.86
CA THR A 85 9.57 3.40 -33.68
C THR A 85 10.69 2.82 -32.82
N LEU A 86 11.00 3.48 -31.70
CA LEU A 86 11.99 3.03 -30.72
C LEU A 86 11.62 1.64 -30.15
N PHE A 87 10.39 1.47 -29.69
CA PHE A 87 9.95 0.22 -29.09
C PHE A 87 9.97 -0.94 -30.10
N LYS A 88 9.55 -0.71 -31.34
CA LYS A 88 9.71 -1.71 -32.42
C LYS A 88 11.17 -2.09 -32.66
N ALA A 89 12.08 -1.12 -32.64
CA ALA A 89 13.50 -1.38 -32.80
C ALA A 89 14.07 -2.18 -31.61
N CYS A 90 13.66 -1.88 -30.38
CA CYS A 90 14.02 -2.64 -29.19
C CYS A 90 13.51 -4.10 -29.27
N GLN A 91 12.25 -4.30 -29.65
CA GLN A 91 11.67 -5.66 -29.83
C GLN A 91 12.43 -6.46 -30.87
N LYS A 92 12.77 -5.84 -32.03
CA LYS A 92 13.55 -6.50 -33.10
C LYS A 92 14.94 -6.93 -32.62
N LYS A 93 15.57 -6.15 -31.74
CA LYS A 93 16.88 -6.45 -31.15
C LYS A 93 16.82 -7.26 -29.86
N GLN A 94 15.64 -7.64 -29.39
CA GLN A 94 15.39 -8.37 -28.14
C GLN A 94 15.89 -7.60 -26.88
N LEU A 95 15.88 -6.27 -26.92
CA LEU A 95 16.20 -5.40 -25.80
C LEU A 95 14.94 -5.19 -24.97
N GLN A 96 15.00 -5.47 -23.67
CA GLN A 96 13.80 -5.62 -22.85
C GLN A 96 13.53 -4.46 -21.90
N HIS A 97 14.58 -3.76 -21.42
CA HIS A 97 14.44 -2.77 -20.35
C HIS A 97 14.67 -1.37 -20.86
N ILE A 98 13.67 -0.49 -20.68
CA ILE A 98 13.68 0.88 -21.19
C ILE A 98 13.30 1.85 -20.09
N ILE A 99 14.14 2.88 -19.86
CA ILE A 99 13.83 4.04 -19.03
C ILE A 99 13.61 5.23 -20.00
N LEU A 100 12.44 5.83 -19.91
CA LEU A 100 12.13 7.08 -20.56
C LEU A 100 12.34 8.21 -19.56
N ILE A 101 13.12 9.22 -19.89
CA ILE A 101 13.31 10.41 -19.05
C ILE A 101 12.89 11.63 -19.86
N GLN A 102 11.96 12.38 -19.29
CA GLN A 102 11.39 13.55 -19.94
C GLN A 102 10.96 14.58 -18.90
N ASP A 103 10.93 15.83 -19.29
CA ASP A 103 10.17 16.85 -18.58
C ASP A 103 8.70 16.78 -19.04
N TRP A 104 7.96 15.87 -18.39
CA TRP A 104 6.57 15.57 -18.74
C TRP A 104 5.64 16.78 -18.58
N ASN A 105 5.99 17.74 -17.73
CA ASN A 105 5.20 18.93 -17.50
C ASN A 105 5.32 19.96 -18.63
N SER A 106 6.37 19.86 -19.43
CA SER A 106 6.57 20.74 -20.59
C SER A 106 5.84 20.26 -21.85
N LEU A 107 5.30 19.04 -21.84
CA LEU A 107 4.63 18.43 -22.98
C LEU A 107 3.17 18.88 -23.10
N SER A 108 2.72 19.06 -24.34
CA SER A 108 1.30 19.28 -24.65
C SER A 108 0.46 18.03 -24.37
N SER A 109 -0.84 18.20 -24.19
CA SER A 109 -1.77 17.08 -24.00
C SER A 109 -1.73 16.07 -25.16
N SER A 110 -1.46 16.52 -26.38
CA SER A 110 -1.31 15.66 -27.56
C SER A 110 -0.09 14.77 -27.46
N GLU A 111 1.06 15.34 -27.06
CA GLU A 111 2.31 14.61 -26.87
C GLU A 111 2.21 13.61 -25.71
N LEU A 112 1.57 13.99 -24.60
CA LEU A 112 1.29 13.09 -23.48
C LEU A 112 0.44 11.90 -23.92
N ASN A 113 -0.63 12.14 -24.68
CA ASN A 113 -1.48 11.06 -25.21
C ASN A 113 -0.70 10.15 -26.18
N THR A 114 0.19 10.73 -27.01
CA THR A 114 1.05 9.97 -27.92
C THR A 114 1.99 9.06 -27.13
N ALA A 115 2.64 9.59 -26.10
CA ALA A 115 3.51 8.81 -25.21
C ALA A 115 2.73 7.67 -24.52
N GLU A 116 1.60 7.99 -23.91
CA GLU A 116 0.76 7.01 -23.18
C GLU A 116 0.30 5.87 -24.10
N ASN A 117 -0.19 6.20 -25.30
CA ASN A 117 -0.64 5.20 -26.27
C ASN A 117 0.50 4.30 -26.73
N ALA A 118 1.68 4.87 -27.04
CA ALA A 118 2.85 4.09 -27.44
C ALA A 118 3.31 3.15 -26.29
N ILE A 119 3.41 3.67 -25.06
CA ILE A 119 3.80 2.89 -23.90
C ILE A 119 2.79 1.76 -23.64
N ARG A 120 1.49 2.08 -23.61
CA ARG A 120 0.41 1.10 -23.37
C ARG A 120 0.40 -0.01 -24.43
N LYS A 121 0.70 0.32 -25.67
CA LYS A 121 0.73 -0.65 -26.79
C LYS A 121 1.87 -1.66 -26.66
N HIS A 122 3.04 -1.22 -26.20
CA HIS A 122 4.27 -2.01 -26.25
C HIS A 122 4.71 -2.57 -24.89
N HIS A 123 4.26 -1.97 -23.77
CA HIS A 123 4.60 -2.47 -22.44
C HIS A 123 3.95 -3.81 -22.16
N GLY A 124 4.72 -4.78 -21.64
CA GLY A 124 4.25 -6.13 -21.34
C GLY A 124 4.45 -7.14 -22.47
N ASP A 125 4.55 -6.70 -23.73
CA ASP A 125 4.88 -7.55 -24.87
C ASP A 125 6.41 -7.59 -25.09
N ARG A 126 7.12 -8.20 -24.15
CA ARG A 126 8.60 -8.30 -24.09
C ARG A 126 9.34 -7.00 -23.76
N LEU A 127 8.66 -5.89 -23.49
CA LEU A 127 9.29 -4.65 -23.07
C LEU A 127 8.85 -4.25 -21.66
N ASN A 128 9.82 -3.98 -20.79
CA ASN A 128 9.63 -3.38 -19.48
C ASN A 128 9.97 -1.89 -19.59
N ILE A 129 8.95 -1.05 -19.63
CA ILE A 129 9.08 0.38 -19.83
C ILE A 129 8.80 1.08 -18.51
N THR A 130 9.72 1.95 -18.09
CA THR A 130 9.56 2.85 -16.94
C THR A 130 9.64 4.28 -17.43
N ALA A 131 8.64 5.10 -17.10
CA ALA A 131 8.69 6.54 -17.40
C ALA A 131 9.09 7.31 -16.12
N CYS A 132 10.21 7.97 -16.17
CA CYS A 132 10.78 8.76 -15.07
C CYS A 132 10.69 10.26 -15.36
N THR A 133 10.59 11.06 -14.29
CA THR A 133 10.80 12.51 -14.36
C THR A 133 12.28 12.81 -14.60
N THR A 134 12.65 14.09 -14.73
CA THR A 134 14.06 14.52 -14.88
C THR A 134 14.94 14.18 -13.67
N ALA A 135 14.34 13.93 -12.51
CA ALA A 135 15.05 13.42 -11.33
C ALA A 135 15.44 11.93 -11.44
N GLY A 136 14.89 11.20 -12.41
CA GLY A 136 15.36 9.92 -12.91
C GLY A 136 15.57 8.83 -11.86
N ILE A 137 16.66 8.08 -12.06
CA ILE A 137 17.07 6.99 -11.16
C ILE A 137 18.52 7.20 -10.74
N GLN A 138 18.78 7.08 -9.40
CA GLN A 138 20.14 7.09 -8.86
C GLN A 138 20.36 5.94 -7.89
N ILE A 139 21.54 5.31 -7.99
CA ILE A 139 22.00 4.24 -7.08
C ILE A 139 23.47 4.50 -6.78
N PRO A 140 23.77 5.34 -5.77
CA PRO A 140 25.15 5.78 -5.53
C PRO A 140 26.12 4.64 -5.23
N SER A 141 25.65 3.56 -4.56
CA SER A 141 26.49 2.38 -4.30
C SER A 141 26.99 1.66 -5.55
N LEU A 142 26.35 1.89 -6.70
CA LEU A 142 26.75 1.35 -8.02
C LEU A 142 27.36 2.42 -8.92
N GLY A 143 27.47 3.66 -8.45
CA GLY A 143 27.86 4.81 -9.27
C GLY A 143 26.87 5.08 -10.41
N LEU A 144 25.61 4.71 -10.27
CA LEU A 144 24.61 4.86 -11.32
C LEU A 144 23.79 6.11 -11.10
N ASN A 145 23.98 7.12 -11.97
CA ASN A 145 23.20 8.36 -11.98
C ASN A 145 22.53 8.58 -13.34
N ILE A 146 21.28 8.11 -13.47
CA ILE A 146 20.43 8.28 -14.64
C ILE A 146 19.44 9.42 -14.35
N SER A 147 19.95 10.62 -14.13
CA SER A 147 19.16 11.81 -13.81
C SER A 147 19.82 13.08 -14.31
N THR A 148 19.12 14.20 -14.19
CA THR A 148 19.70 15.53 -14.43
C THR A 148 20.22 16.20 -13.16
N TYR A 149 20.21 15.53 -12.01
CA TYR A 149 20.62 16.03 -10.71
C TYR A 149 22.04 15.56 -10.36
N ASP A 150 22.68 16.32 -9.47
CA ASP A 150 23.95 15.91 -8.89
C ASP A 150 23.82 14.57 -8.16
N GLU A 151 24.93 13.88 -8.01
CA GLU A 151 24.98 12.61 -7.32
C GLU A 151 24.63 12.78 -5.83
N TYR A 152 23.75 11.93 -5.34
CA TYR A 152 23.51 11.80 -3.91
C TYR A 152 24.66 11.06 -3.22
N ALA A 153 24.96 11.42 -1.97
CA ALA A 153 25.82 10.61 -1.14
C ALA A 153 25.24 9.20 -0.95
N ALA A 154 26.09 8.19 -0.94
CA ALA A 154 25.68 6.82 -0.61
C ALA A 154 25.20 6.73 0.85
N GLY A 155 24.13 6.00 1.09
CA GLY A 155 23.51 5.86 2.42
C GLY A 155 22.44 4.78 2.43
N TYR A 156 21.49 4.91 3.37
CA TYR A 156 20.55 3.83 3.69
C TYR A 156 19.08 4.19 3.43
N THR A 157 18.78 5.38 2.93
CA THR A 157 17.40 5.83 2.67
C THR A 157 17.01 5.56 1.22
N ALA A 158 15.95 4.80 0.99
CA ALA A 158 15.36 4.67 -0.34
C ALA A 158 14.34 5.80 -0.56
N ILE A 159 14.30 6.36 -1.77
CA ILE A 159 13.37 7.43 -2.15
C ILE A 159 12.59 6.98 -3.37
N LEU A 160 11.27 7.08 -3.30
CA LEU A 160 10.36 6.83 -4.42
C LEU A 160 9.39 7.99 -4.54
N THR A 161 9.49 8.74 -5.62
CA THR A 161 8.69 9.95 -5.85
C THR A 161 7.99 9.92 -7.21
N GLY A 162 6.99 10.79 -7.37
CA GLY A 162 6.32 11.03 -8.65
C GLY A 162 6.54 12.45 -9.17
N ASP A 163 7.37 13.24 -8.48
CA ASP A 163 7.60 14.64 -8.79
C ASP A 163 9.06 15.02 -8.53
N ALA A 164 9.65 15.76 -9.46
CA ALA A 164 11.02 16.24 -9.38
C ALA A 164 11.23 17.31 -8.29
N ALA A 165 10.22 18.14 -8.00
CA ALA A 165 10.28 19.14 -6.93
C ALA A 165 10.24 18.47 -5.56
N VAL A 166 9.41 17.45 -5.39
CA VAL A 166 9.35 16.64 -4.15
C VAL A 166 10.69 15.92 -3.94
N SER A 167 11.30 15.40 -5.01
CA SER A 167 12.65 14.81 -4.93
C SER A 167 13.68 15.80 -4.35
N ARG A 168 13.64 17.07 -4.77
CA ARG A 168 14.53 18.12 -4.22
C ARG A 168 14.24 18.45 -2.76
N GLN A 169 12.97 18.49 -2.36
CA GLN A 169 12.61 18.72 -0.96
C GLN A 169 13.18 17.62 -0.05
N ILE A 170 13.05 16.36 -0.47
CA ILE A 170 13.62 15.22 0.26
C ILE A 170 15.15 15.32 0.31
N ASP A 171 15.79 15.66 -0.81
CA ASP A 171 17.26 15.86 -0.89
C ASP A 171 17.73 16.95 0.11
N THR A 172 17.04 18.07 0.15
CA THR A 172 17.36 19.16 1.08
C THR A 172 17.31 18.68 2.53
N VAL A 173 16.28 17.91 2.90
CA VAL A 173 16.17 17.35 4.25
C VAL A 173 17.30 16.36 4.53
N LEU A 174 17.59 15.44 3.60
CA LEU A 174 18.65 14.45 3.78
C LEU A 174 20.04 15.10 3.90
N LYS A 175 20.33 16.11 3.09
CA LYS A 175 21.58 16.89 3.19
C LYS A 175 21.70 17.58 4.56
N LYS A 176 20.63 18.19 5.08
CA LYS A 176 20.58 18.78 6.42
C LYS A 176 20.85 17.74 7.50
N LEU A 177 20.41 16.50 7.31
CA LEU A 177 20.62 15.37 8.23
C LEU A 177 21.96 14.66 8.02
N HIS A 178 22.79 15.10 7.07
CA HIS A 178 24.03 14.40 6.65
C HIS A 178 23.78 12.93 6.30
N GLN A 179 22.62 12.64 5.68
CA GLN A 179 22.22 11.30 5.28
C GLN A 179 22.30 11.14 3.76
N GLY A 180 22.80 9.98 3.35
CA GLY A 180 22.79 9.57 1.95
C GLY A 180 21.62 8.65 1.61
N ILE A 181 21.58 8.24 0.35
CA ILE A 181 20.53 7.36 -0.17
C ILE A 181 21.09 5.98 -0.54
N SER A 182 20.24 4.96 -0.40
CA SER A 182 20.51 3.65 -1.01
C SER A 182 20.10 3.65 -2.49
N ARG A 183 18.99 4.32 -2.80
CA ARG A 183 18.47 4.51 -4.15
C ARG A 183 17.43 5.61 -4.21
N HIS A 184 17.31 6.25 -5.37
CA HIS A 184 16.26 7.19 -5.70
C HIS A 184 15.61 6.81 -7.03
N ILE A 185 14.29 6.81 -7.08
CA ILE A 185 13.51 6.61 -8.29
C ILE A 185 12.41 7.65 -8.34
N SER A 186 12.39 8.42 -9.41
CA SER A 186 11.36 9.43 -9.64
C SER A 186 10.53 9.08 -10.86
N LEU A 187 9.37 8.48 -10.65
CA LEU A 187 8.43 8.03 -11.69
C LEU A 187 7.59 9.21 -12.19
N ASN A 188 7.11 9.12 -13.42
CA ASN A 188 5.90 9.87 -13.78
C ASN A 188 4.67 9.02 -13.48
N TYR A 189 3.91 9.38 -12.46
CA TYR A 189 2.78 8.58 -11.97
C TYR A 189 1.63 8.43 -12.97
N GLY A 190 1.44 9.41 -13.86
CA GLY A 190 0.39 9.34 -14.89
C GLY A 190 0.75 8.52 -16.11
N ILE A 191 2.05 8.32 -16.39
CA ILE A 191 2.56 7.73 -17.64
C ILE A 191 3.25 6.38 -17.40
N SER A 192 3.94 6.21 -16.27
CA SER A 192 4.71 4.99 -16.01
C SER A 192 3.80 3.78 -15.78
N PRO A 193 3.94 2.70 -16.56
CA PRO A 193 3.18 1.47 -16.33
C PRO A 193 3.72 0.64 -15.16
N ILE A 194 4.99 0.86 -14.78
CA ILE A 194 5.58 0.28 -13.55
C ILE A 194 5.31 1.27 -12.42
N THR A 195 4.56 0.82 -11.43
CA THR A 195 4.02 1.66 -10.36
C THR A 195 4.89 1.68 -9.11
N SER A 196 4.55 2.55 -8.15
CA SER A 196 5.22 2.61 -6.84
C SER A 196 5.18 1.27 -6.12
N SER A 197 4.06 0.56 -6.20
CA SER A 197 3.90 -0.76 -5.59
C SER A 197 4.83 -1.82 -6.20
N ASP A 198 5.07 -1.77 -7.51
CA ASP A 198 6.00 -2.70 -8.18
C ASP A 198 7.45 -2.47 -7.69
N TRP A 199 7.83 -1.19 -7.50
CA TRP A 199 9.15 -0.82 -6.98
C TRP A 199 9.30 -1.16 -5.50
N LEU A 200 8.28 -0.92 -4.65
CA LEU A 200 8.32 -1.30 -3.23
C LEU A 200 8.49 -2.80 -3.04
N ASN A 201 7.79 -3.62 -3.84
CA ASN A 201 7.94 -5.08 -3.80
C ASN A 201 9.38 -5.51 -4.09
N ARG A 202 10.10 -4.74 -4.92
CA ARG A 202 11.51 -4.99 -5.22
C ARG A 202 12.45 -4.50 -4.12
N PHE A 203 12.19 -3.33 -3.54
CA PHE A 203 13.03 -2.74 -2.49
C PHE A 203 13.04 -3.57 -1.21
N GLY A 204 11.95 -4.23 -0.87
CA GLY A 204 11.81 -5.04 0.34
C GLY A 204 12.82 -6.17 0.49
N HIS A 205 13.61 -6.45 -0.54
CA HIS A 205 14.68 -7.46 -0.53
C HIS A 205 16.11 -6.87 -0.41
N SER A 206 16.23 -5.55 -0.26
CA SER A 206 17.54 -4.90 -0.20
C SER A 206 18.06 -4.77 1.24
N LEU A 207 19.15 -5.44 1.55
CA LEU A 207 19.87 -5.31 2.83
C LEU A 207 20.47 -3.91 3.07
N HIS A 208 20.57 -3.09 2.02
CA HIS A 208 21.18 -1.76 2.09
C HIS A 208 20.17 -0.65 2.38
N THR A 209 18.88 -0.95 2.52
CA THR A 209 17.85 0.06 2.81
C THR A 209 17.36 -0.09 4.25
N LYS A 210 17.57 0.95 5.08
CA LYS A 210 17.11 1.00 6.48
C LYS A 210 15.81 1.75 6.66
N THR A 211 15.48 2.67 5.77
CA THR A 211 14.22 3.41 5.74
C THR A 211 13.86 3.82 4.32
N ALA A 212 12.60 4.09 4.06
CA ALA A 212 12.13 4.56 2.76
C ALA A 212 11.22 5.77 2.91
N VAL A 213 11.30 6.70 1.94
CA VAL A 213 10.33 7.78 1.74
C VAL A 213 9.58 7.50 0.45
N LEU A 214 8.27 7.37 0.56
CA LEU A 214 7.36 7.21 -0.56
C LEU A 214 6.49 8.45 -0.71
N HIS A 215 6.59 9.13 -1.85
CA HIS A 215 5.62 10.16 -2.23
C HIS A 215 4.32 9.51 -2.69
N HIS A 216 3.22 9.81 -1.99
CA HIS A 216 1.93 9.16 -2.22
C HIS A 216 1.33 9.57 -3.57
N ASN A 217 0.93 8.57 -4.35
CA ASN A 217 0.15 8.75 -5.57
C ASN A 217 -1.32 8.36 -5.33
N PRO A 218 -2.27 9.32 -5.26
CA PRO A 218 -3.68 9.00 -5.06
C PRO A 218 -4.35 8.37 -6.28
N GLU A 219 -3.73 8.45 -7.48
CA GLU A 219 -4.26 7.87 -8.72
C GLU A 219 -3.83 6.41 -8.95
N GLU A 220 -2.85 5.90 -8.18
CA GLU A 220 -2.44 4.50 -8.22
C GLU A 220 -3.54 3.61 -7.60
N ASP A 221 -3.56 2.33 -7.98
CA ASP A 221 -4.39 1.34 -7.27
C ASP A 221 -3.99 1.27 -5.80
N GLN A 222 -4.80 1.90 -4.93
CA GLN A 222 -4.50 2.05 -3.51
C GLN A 222 -4.43 0.71 -2.78
N ARG A 223 -5.24 -0.26 -3.20
CA ARG A 223 -5.19 -1.60 -2.63
C ARG A 223 -3.84 -2.28 -2.90
N LYS A 224 -3.38 -2.19 -4.15
CA LYS A 224 -2.07 -2.71 -4.54
C LYS A 224 -0.95 -1.98 -3.80
N LEU A 225 -1.05 -0.65 -3.70
CA LEU A 225 -0.06 0.19 -3.03
C LEU A 225 0.04 -0.15 -1.53
N PHE A 226 -1.07 -0.17 -0.81
CA PHE A 226 -1.03 -0.46 0.63
C PHE A 226 -0.72 -1.91 0.94
N SER A 227 -1.03 -2.85 0.05
CA SER A 227 -0.54 -4.23 0.14
C SER A 227 0.98 -4.30 0.03
N ALA A 228 1.58 -3.58 -0.93
CA ALA A 228 3.02 -3.49 -1.10
C ALA A 228 3.70 -2.77 0.08
N ILE A 229 3.12 -1.67 0.57
CA ILE A 229 3.59 -0.97 1.78
C ILE A 229 3.60 -1.92 2.97
N ARG A 230 2.49 -2.64 3.23
CA ARG A 230 2.38 -3.59 4.34
C ARG A 230 3.43 -4.71 4.27
N GLN A 231 3.73 -5.20 3.08
CA GLN A 231 4.80 -6.18 2.88
C GLN A 231 6.18 -5.57 3.16
N PHE A 232 6.43 -4.37 2.67
CA PHE A 232 7.70 -3.66 2.82
C PHE A 232 8.00 -3.32 4.29
N THR A 233 7.00 -2.79 5.01
CA THR A 233 7.14 -2.29 6.40
C THR A 233 7.35 -3.38 7.45
N ARG A 234 7.24 -4.65 7.07
CA ARG A 234 7.63 -5.76 7.95
C ARG A 234 9.13 -5.79 8.23
N HIS A 235 9.92 -5.29 7.32
CA HIS A 235 11.38 -5.33 7.40
C HIS A 235 12.02 -3.95 7.37
N THR A 236 11.39 -2.99 6.72
CA THR A 236 11.97 -1.67 6.49
C THR A 236 10.96 -0.59 6.81
N PRO A 237 11.23 0.31 7.78
CA PRO A 237 10.36 1.46 8.06
C PRO A 237 10.09 2.31 6.82
N LEU A 238 8.89 2.87 6.73
CA LEU A 238 8.45 3.70 5.61
C LEU A 238 7.79 4.98 6.11
N ILE A 239 8.09 6.07 5.43
CA ILE A 239 7.43 7.37 5.58
C ILE A 239 6.63 7.62 4.31
N LEU A 240 5.31 7.77 4.44
CA LEU A 240 4.42 8.19 3.36
C LEU A 240 4.32 9.71 3.36
N HIS A 241 4.90 10.33 2.33
CA HIS A 241 4.92 11.79 2.19
C HIS A 241 3.79 12.25 1.26
N ILE A 242 2.94 13.16 1.74
CA ILE A 242 1.73 13.63 1.08
C ILE A 242 1.87 15.12 0.79
N THR A 243 1.78 15.50 -0.47
CA THR A 243 1.99 16.88 -0.94
C THR A 243 0.70 17.53 -1.47
N TYR A 244 -0.36 16.76 -1.64
CA TYR A 244 -1.66 17.28 -2.07
C TYR A 244 -2.56 17.65 -0.89
N ARG A 245 -3.58 18.46 -1.17
CA ARG A 245 -4.55 18.89 -0.15
C ARG A 245 -5.41 17.70 0.29
N THR A 246 -5.41 17.42 1.57
CA THR A 246 -6.22 16.37 2.20
C THR A 246 -7.37 16.95 3.01
N THR A 247 -8.54 16.29 2.95
CA THR A 247 -9.65 16.54 3.86
C THR A 247 -9.40 15.89 5.23
N GLU A 248 -10.23 16.19 6.20
CA GLU A 248 -10.19 15.51 7.50
C GLU A 248 -10.45 14.01 7.37
N THR A 249 -11.38 13.64 6.51
CA THR A 249 -11.68 12.22 6.20
C THR A 249 -10.50 11.52 5.56
N ASP A 250 -9.81 12.14 4.57
CA ASP A 250 -8.60 11.58 3.98
C ASP A 250 -7.54 11.30 5.04
N ARG A 251 -7.30 12.25 5.94
CA ARG A 251 -6.32 12.09 7.05
C ARG A 251 -6.72 10.95 7.98
N ALA A 252 -7.99 10.86 8.36
CA ALA A 252 -8.49 9.78 9.20
C ALA A 252 -8.29 8.40 8.54
N VAL A 253 -8.55 8.28 7.23
CA VAL A 253 -8.31 7.06 6.45
C VAL A 253 -6.82 6.74 6.39
N LEU A 254 -5.97 7.72 6.11
CA LEU A 254 -4.51 7.53 6.06
C LEU A 254 -3.95 7.08 7.41
N HIS A 255 -4.42 7.65 8.53
CA HIS A 255 -4.05 7.19 9.86
C HIS A 255 -4.53 5.76 10.17
N SER A 256 -5.73 5.38 9.69
CA SER A 256 -6.19 3.99 9.78
C SER A 256 -5.28 3.03 9.00
N LEU A 257 -4.89 3.40 7.78
CA LEU A 257 -3.96 2.63 6.95
C LEU A 257 -2.57 2.56 7.57
N ALA A 258 -2.10 3.66 8.20
CA ALA A 258 -0.83 3.68 8.92
C ALA A 258 -0.81 2.66 10.07
N ARG A 259 -1.90 2.56 10.84
CA ARG A 259 -2.05 1.52 11.90
C ARG A 259 -2.00 0.11 11.32
N ARG A 260 -2.63 -0.14 10.17
CA ARG A 260 -2.65 -1.46 9.52
C ARG A 260 -1.35 -1.85 8.84
N CYS A 261 -0.66 -0.87 8.26
CA CYS A 261 0.48 -1.10 7.38
C CYS A 261 1.81 -0.64 7.99
N ASN A 262 1.81 -0.11 9.22
CA ASN A 262 3.00 0.32 9.96
C ASN A 262 3.89 1.31 9.19
N PHE A 263 3.35 2.47 8.83
CA PHE A 263 4.12 3.54 8.21
C PHE A 263 3.85 4.88 8.90
N LEU A 264 4.82 5.79 8.86
CA LEU A 264 4.64 7.17 9.29
C LEU A 264 4.06 8.01 8.16
N ILE A 265 3.33 9.08 8.51
CA ILE A 265 2.74 10.00 7.53
C ILE A 265 3.38 11.36 7.74
N SER A 266 3.81 12.02 6.66
CA SER A 266 4.25 13.41 6.69
C SER A 266 3.44 14.24 5.69
N PHE A 267 2.98 15.41 6.12
CA PHE A 267 2.17 16.33 5.30
C PHE A 267 2.93 17.58 4.86
N ASN A 268 4.14 17.78 5.37
CA ASN A 268 5.00 18.91 5.07
C ASN A 268 6.48 18.55 5.30
N THR A 269 7.38 19.46 4.96
CA THR A 269 8.83 19.24 5.07
C THR A 269 9.30 19.06 6.51
N ASP A 270 8.69 19.77 7.48
CA ASP A 270 9.06 19.65 8.90
C ASP A 270 8.66 18.29 9.47
N ASP A 271 7.47 17.78 9.08
CA ASP A 271 7.04 16.42 9.44
C ASP A 271 7.95 15.37 8.80
N LEU A 272 8.36 15.60 7.56
CA LEU A 272 9.28 14.70 6.86
C LEU A 272 10.64 14.64 7.56
N GLU A 273 11.20 15.80 7.93
CA GLU A 273 12.45 15.87 8.68
C GLU A 273 12.32 15.15 10.03
N ALA A 274 11.25 15.43 10.79
CA ALA A 274 11.01 14.80 12.09
C ALA A 274 10.84 13.27 11.97
N ALA A 275 10.10 12.81 10.96
CA ALA A 275 9.89 11.39 10.72
C ALA A 275 11.19 10.68 10.30
N LEU A 276 12.03 11.31 9.46
CA LEU A 276 13.34 10.78 9.09
C LEU A 276 14.27 10.72 10.32
N ARG A 277 14.35 11.78 11.13
CA ARG A 277 15.10 11.75 12.37
C ARG A 277 14.64 10.63 13.29
N ALA A 278 13.32 10.47 13.46
CA ALA A 278 12.74 9.42 14.30
C ALA A 278 13.11 8.00 13.81
N GLN A 279 13.16 7.77 12.51
CA GLN A 279 13.51 6.46 11.94
C GLN A 279 15.02 6.18 11.92
N LEU A 280 15.83 7.21 11.85
CA LEU A 280 17.30 7.10 11.78
C LEU A 280 17.95 7.20 13.17
N SER A 281 17.23 7.70 14.19
CA SER A 281 17.70 7.76 15.57
C SER A 281 17.54 6.40 16.25
N ASN A 282 18.50 6.06 17.12
CA ASN A 282 18.39 4.89 17.98
C ASN A 282 17.81 5.27 19.37
N LEU A 283 16.77 6.10 19.38
CA LEU A 283 16.14 6.50 20.63
C LEU A 283 15.30 5.35 21.20
N PRO A 284 15.24 5.17 22.51
CA PRO A 284 14.25 4.31 23.14
C PRO A 284 12.85 4.97 23.07
N GLN A 285 11.79 4.20 23.28
CA GLN A 285 10.46 4.76 23.47
C GLN A 285 10.44 5.57 24.77
N LEU A 286 9.98 6.83 24.69
CA LEU A 286 9.99 7.78 25.79
C LEU A 286 8.56 8.15 26.17
N SER A 287 8.24 8.07 27.47
CA SER A 287 7.01 8.60 28.04
C SER A 287 7.25 9.90 28.86
N ARG A 288 8.51 10.19 29.18
CA ARG A 288 8.92 11.37 29.95
C ARG A 288 10.16 11.99 29.34
N LEU A 289 10.14 13.32 29.21
CA LEU A 289 11.26 14.15 28.74
C LEU A 289 11.55 15.24 29.74
N ASP A 290 12.77 15.29 30.28
CA ASP A 290 13.22 16.35 31.17
C ASP A 290 13.76 17.52 30.34
N ILE A 291 13.28 18.72 30.64
CA ILE A 291 13.61 19.94 29.90
C ILE A 291 14.59 20.78 30.72
N LEU A 292 15.71 21.14 30.10
CA LEU A 292 16.67 22.11 30.61
C LEU A 292 16.84 23.21 29.57
N SER A 293 16.55 24.45 29.94
CA SER A 293 16.53 25.59 29.03
C SER A 293 17.19 26.83 29.61
N ASP A 294 17.83 27.62 28.77
CA ASP A 294 18.33 28.96 29.12
C ASP A 294 17.25 30.07 29.02
N THR A 295 16.02 29.68 28.62
CA THR A 295 14.84 30.53 28.55
C THR A 295 13.63 29.78 29.10
N PRO A 296 12.55 30.47 29.58
CA PRO A 296 11.32 29.79 29.98
C PRO A 296 10.75 28.94 28.83
N ALA A 297 10.42 27.65 29.08
CA ALA A 297 10.07 26.67 28.07
C ALA A 297 8.73 25.93 28.29
N GLU A 298 7.91 26.37 29.28
CA GLU A 298 6.61 25.75 29.60
C GLU A 298 5.63 25.80 28.42
N TRP A 299 5.78 26.74 27.50
CA TRP A 299 5.00 26.82 26.25
C TRP A 299 5.11 25.59 25.36
N LEU A 300 6.13 24.75 25.56
CA LEU A 300 6.29 23.49 24.81
C LEU A 300 5.17 22.49 25.07
N HIS A 301 4.43 22.60 26.18
CA HIS A 301 3.25 21.79 26.45
C HIS A 301 2.22 21.87 25.33
N ALA A 302 2.10 23.00 24.64
CA ALA A 302 1.18 23.17 23.51
C ALA A 302 1.54 22.29 22.28
N TYR A 303 2.76 21.80 22.21
CA TYR A 303 3.27 20.98 21.08
C TYR A 303 3.50 19.52 21.48
N THR A 304 3.20 19.16 22.73
CA THR A 304 3.53 17.86 23.30
C THR A 304 2.40 16.87 23.04
N PRO A 305 2.68 15.70 22.45
CA PRO A 305 1.66 14.69 22.24
C PRO A 305 1.20 14.06 23.57
N ALA A 306 -0.01 13.52 23.60
CA ALA A 306 -0.61 12.99 24.83
C ALA A 306 0.18 11.82 25.47
N ASN A 307 0.96 11.09 24.68
CA ASN A 307 1.78 9.97 25.14
C ASN A 307 3.20 10.37 25.61
N LEU A 308 3.50 11.65 25.69
CA LEU A 308 4.77 12.18 26.18
C LEU A 308 4.50 13.22 27.27
N SER A 309 5.12 13.08 28.44
CA SER A 309 5.07 14.08 29.50
C SER A 309 6.35 14.91 29.54
N LEU A 310 6.22 16.24 29.65
CA LEU A 310 7.35 17.12 29.87
C LEU A 310 7.52 17.33 31.38
N HIS A 311 8.76 17.22 31.83
CA HIS A 311 9.16 17.49 33.22
C HIS A 311 10.22 18.59 33.26
N PHE A 312 10.01 19.55 34.11
CA PHE A 312 10.88 20.69 34.30
C PHE A 312 11.57 20.60 35.68
N PRO A 313 12.78 19.99 35.75
CA PRO A 313 13.41 19.66 37.00
C PRO A 313 13.90 20.88 37.76
N THR A 314 13.85 20.83 39.07
CA THR A 314 14.56 21.75 39.97
C THR A 314 15.75 21.02 40.56
N ILE A 315 16.95 21.31 40.08
CA ILE A 315 18.18 20.55 40.43
C ILE A 315 18.95 21.27 41.56
N SER A 316 18.96 22.61 41.55
CA SER A 316 19.72 23.46 42.48
C SER A 316 19.23 24.90 42.38
N ARG A 317 19.87 25.82 43.14
CA ARG A 317 19.62 27.27 42.97
C ARG A 317 19.92 27.80 41.57
N GLN A 318 20.65 27.03 40.77
CA GLN A 318 21.03 27.37 39.38
C GLN A 318 20.05 26.86 38.37
N VAL A 319 19.17 25.93 38.73
CA VAL A 319 18.13 25.35 37.86
C VAL A 319 16.83 25.23 38.65
N SER A 320 15.84 25.98 38.24
CA SER A 320 14.50 25.97 38.82
C SER A 320 13.47 25.80 37.70
N ASN A 321 12.56 24.85 37.85
CA ASN A 321 11.54 24.53 36.83
C ASN A 321 12.14 24.38 35.44
N GLY A 322 13.26 23.61 35.32
CA GLY A 322 13.95 23.41 34.03
C GLY A 322 14.70 24.64 33.49
N TYR A 323 14.55 25.79 34.13
CA TYR A 323 15.22 27.04 33.70
C TYR A 323 16.58 27.23 34.38
N ILE A 324 17.62 27.42 33.56
CA ILE A 324 18.99 27.69 33.99
C ILE A 324 19.08 29.16 34.32
N THR A 325 19.14 29.48 35.62
CA THR A 325 19.05 30.84 36.15
C THR A 325 20.36 31.63 36.09
N CYS A 326 21.42 31.03 35.63
CA CYS A 326 22.75 31.65 35.51
C CYS A 326 23.29 31.51 34.08
N THR A 327 24.33 32.30 33.77
CA THR A 327 24.95 32.26 32.44
C THR A 327 25.44 30.82 32.10
N PRO A 328 24.90 30.15 31.08
CA PRO A 328 25.31 28.80 30.72
C PRO A 328 26.71 28.81 30.13
N THR A 329 27.68 28.30 30.89
CA THR A 329 29.03 28.01 30.40
C THR A 329 29.13 26.52 29.99
N PRO A 330 30.08 26.13 29.13
CA PRO A 330 30.21 24.73 28.71
C PRO A 330 30.36 23.76 29.90
N SER A 331 31.18 24.11 30.91
CA SER A 331 31.39 23.26 32.09
C SER A 331 30.17 23.18 33.00
N LEU A 332 29.47 24.30 33.19
CA LEU A 332 28.26 24.35 34.00
C LEU A 332 27.13 23.53 33.38
N CYS A 333 26.86 23.72 32.08
CA CYS A 333 25.85 22.95 31.36
C CYS A 333 26.19 21.46 31.33
N HIS A 334 27.46 21.11 31.09
CA HIS A 334 27.91 19.75 31.19
C HIS A 334 27.58 19.10 32.54
N ASN A 335 27.90 19.79 33.66
CA ASN A 335 27.66 19.28 35.00
C ASN A 335 26.15 19.13 35.31
N ILE A 336 25.34 20.14 34.93
CA ILE A 336 23.90 20.13 35.16
C ILE A 336 23.26 18.99 34.39
N VAL A 337 23.57 18.87 33.08
CA VAL A 337 22.99 17.86 32.19
C VAL A 337 23.43 16.44 32.60
N SER A 338 24.72 16.25 32.91
CA SER A 338 25.23 14.97 33.39
C SER A 338 24.57 14.53 34.70
N ARG A 339 24.36 15.47 35.64
CA ARG A 339 23.64 15.20 36.88
C ARG A 339 22.20 14.81 36.63
N GLN A 340 21.48 15.47 35.72
CA GLN A 340 20.10 15.13 35.39
C GLN A 340 20.02 13.76 34.67
N LEU A 341 20.92 13.49 33.73
CA LEU A 341 20.99 12.19 33.06
C LEU A 341 21.26 11.03 34.04
N SER A 342 22.00 11.29 35.12
CA SER A 342 22.26 10.29 36.17
C SER A 342 21.06 10.06 37.09
N HIS A 343 20.02 10.90 37.07
CA HIS A 343 18.84 10.71 37.90
C HIS A 343 18.05 9.45 37.46
N PRO A 344 17.61 8.59 38.41
CA PRO A 344 16.96 7.31 38.05
C PRO A 344 15.68 7.51 37.24
N ASP A 345 14.87 8.54 37.55
CA ASP A 345 13.58 8.75 36.88
C ASP A 345 13.71 9.47 35.52
N THR A 346 14.88 9.97 35.17
CA THR A 346 15.11 10.61 33.88
C THR A 346 15.22 9.55 32.79
N GLN A 347 14.36 9.64 31.75
CA GLN A 347 14.45 8.80 30.57
C GLN A 347 15.30 9.45 29.49
N ALA A 348 15.13 10.76 29.25
CA ALA A 348 15.91 11.56 28.32
C ALA A 348 15.93 13.03 28.77
N VAL A 349 16.87 13.81 28.27
CA VAL A 349 16.96 15.25 28.50
C VAL A 349 16.93 15.99 27.18
N LEU A 350 16.11 17.03 27.07
CA LEU A 350 16.19 18.04 26.01
C LEU A 350 16.81 19.30 26.59
N THR A 351 17.97 19.67 26.08
CA THR A 351 18.63 20.94 26.45
C THR A 351 18.38 21.97 25.35
N ILE A 352 17.86 23.12 25.74
CA ILE A 352 17.53 24.26 24.86
C ILE A 352 18.51 25.38 25.15
N LEU A 353 19.25 25.79 24.12
CA LEU A 353 20.21 26.88 24.17
C LEU A 353 19.86 27.94 23.13
N THR A 354 19.60 29.15 23.54
CA THR A 354 19.27 30.25 22.66
C THR A 354 20.47 31.17 22.38
N PRO A 355 20.54 31.81 21.18
CA PRO A 355 21.62 32.76 20.89
C PRO A 355 21.57 34.05 21.73
N SER A 356 20.40 34.33 22.29
CA SER A 356 20.13 35.58 23.01
C SER A 356 20.79 35.57 24.37
N GLY A 357 21.90 36.23 24.50
CA GLY A 357 22.52 36.49 25.78
C GLY A 357 23.84 35.80 26.12
N HIS A 358 24.27 34.83 25.29
CA HIS A 358 25.49 34.07 25.57
C HIS A 358 26.50 34.16 24.42
N LYS A 359 27.60 34.86 24.67
CA LYS A 359 28.74 34.91 23.71
C LYS A 359 29.29 33.49 23.43
N ASP A 360 29.07 32.52 24.30
CA ASP A 360 29.69 31.20 24.27
C ASP A 360 28.72 30.06 24.00
N TYR A 361 27.50 30.34 23.52
CA TYR A 361 26.48 29.31 23.29
C TYR A 361 26.93 28.21 22.28
N LYS A 362 27.75 28.59 21.28
CA LYS A 362 28.27 27.62 20.31
C LYS A 362 29.20 26.59 20.95
N ASN A 363 30.07 27.04 21.87
CA ASN A 363 30.99 26.13 22.57
C ASN A 363 30.22 25.30 23.59
N THR A 364 29.19 25.85 24.23
CA THR A 364 28.29 25.12 25.13
C THR A 364 27.52 24.04 24.34
N ALA A 365 26.95 24.38 23.19
CA ALA A 365 26.30 23.38 22.33
C ALA A 365 27.24 22.25 21.88
N ARG A 366 28.46 22.58 21.42
CA ARG A 366 29.48 21.59 21.04
C ARG A 366 29.90 20.71 22.23
N ALA A 367 30.02 21.27 23.44
CA ALA A 367 30.33 20.47 24.64
C ALA A 367 29.20 19.46 24.95
N LEU A 368 27.94 19.87 24.82
CA LEU A 368 26.80 18.99 25.01
C LEU A 368 26.66 17.95 23.89
N ILE A 369 27.01 18.31 22.66
CA ILE A 369 27.08 17.35 21.53
C ILE A 369 28.06 16.22 21.87
N ARG A 370 29.27 16.55 22.34
CA ARG A 370 30.25 15.55 22.78
C ARG A 370 29.74 14.72 23.96
N LEU A 371 29.02 15.34 24.89
CA LEU A 371 28.41 14.62 25.99
C LEU A 371 27.34 13.65 25.51
N SER A 372 26.53 14.02 24.51
CA SER A 372 25.49 13.15 23.97
C SER A 372 26.04 11.84 23.36
N GLU A 373 27.27 11.87 22.86
CA GLU A 373 27.97 10.68 22.34
C GLU A 373 28.48 9.73 23.44
N GLN A 374 28.58 10.22 24.68
CA GLN A 374 29.16 9.48 25.82
C GLN A 374 28.11 8.98 26.81
N THR A 375 26.85 9.39 26.67
CA THR A 375 25.80 9.07 27.64
C THR A 375 24.96 7.88 27.19
N ALA A 376 24.59 7.02 28.16
CA ALA A 376 23.67 5.90 27.91
C ALA A 376 22.21 6.35 27.72
N LYS A 377 21.81 7.45 28.37
CA LYS A 377 20.46 8.02 28.21
C LYS A 377 20.49 9.09 27.11
N PRO A 378 19.43 9.22 26.30
CA PRO A 378 19.38 10.19 25.22
C PRO A 378 19.50 11.63 25.71
N LEU A 379 20.40 12.37 25.10
CA LEU A 379 20.53 13.81 25.22
C LEU A 379 20.18 14.46 23.88
N LEU A 380 19.09 15.19 23.84
CA LEU A 380 18.62 15.97 22.71
C LEU A 380 19.04 17.42 22.89
N ILE A 381 19.52 18.05 21.84
CA ILE A 381 20.06 19.42 21.94
C ILE A 381 19.35 20.30 20.92
N SER A 382 18.67 21.32 21.39
CA SER A 382 18.11 22.39 20.56
C SER A 382 18.97 23.60 20.60
N SER A 383 19.61 23.91 19.50
CA SER A 383 20.45 25.13 19.38
C SER A 383 20.62 25.50 17.91
N PRO A 384 20.96 26.75 17.57
CA PRO A 384 21.26 27.14 16.19
C PRO A 384 22.54 26.49 15.60
N VAL A 385 23.30 25.76 16.42
CA VAL A 385 24.40 24.90 15.97
C VAL A 385 23.87 23.49 15.89
N SER A 386 23.09 23.20 14.84
CA SER A 386 22.58 21.87 14.62
C SER A 386 23.54 21.08 13.74
N ASP A 387 24.07 19.97 14.26
CA ASP A 387 24.94 19.07 13.53
C ASP A 387 24.66 17.62 13.95
N GLY A 388 23.82 16.93 13.18
CA GLY A 388 23.47 15.54 13.42
C GLY A 388 22.00 15.26 13.74
N ILE A 389 21.68 13.97 13.94
CA ILE A 389 20.28 13.47 14.04
C ILE A 389 19.60 13.92 15.33
N ASN A 390 20.31 14.01 16.45
CA ASN A 390 19.78 14.40 17.76
C ASN A 390 19.96 15.89 18.09
N HIS A 391 20.34 16.70 17.09
CA HIS A 391 20.53 18.12 17.22
C HIS A 391 19.50 18.86 16.38
N PHE A 392 18.80 19.81 16.97
CA PHE A 392 17.60 20.42 16.41
C PHE A 392 17.73 21.93 16.33
N ASP A 393 17.25 22.55 15.25
CA ASP A 393 17.19 23.99 15.08
C ASP A 393 16.16 24.64 16.00
N SER A 394 15.16 23.88 16.43
CA SER A 394 14.13 24.33 17.36
C SER A 394 13.69 23.23 18.32
N PRO A 395 13.28 23.59 19.54
CA PRO A 395 12.78 22.61 20.51
C PRO A 395 11.46 21.94 20.05
N THR A 396 10.64 22.64 19.30
CA THR A 396 9.40 22.04 18.70
C THR A 396 9.74 20.92 17.73
N GLN A 397 10.83 21.03 16.96
CA GLN A 397 11.29 19.98 16.08
C GLN A 397 11.76 18.75 16.85
N ALA A 398 12.40 18.93 18.01
CA ALA A 398 12.78 17.82 18.89
C ALA A 398 11.54 17.07 19.42
N ILE A 399 10.55 17.81 19.93
CA ILE A 399 9.29 17.21 20.40
C ILE A 399 8.53 16.51 19.27
N ARG A 400 8.46 17.13 18.09
CA ARG A 400 7.84 16.52 16.90
C ARG A 400 8.55 15.22 16.52
N THR A 401 9.88 15.19 16.57
CA THR A 401 10.66 13.97 16.31
C THR A 401 10.34 12.86 17.30
N LEU A 402 10.23 13.19 18.59
CA LEU A 402 9.85 12.23 19.63
C LEU A 402 8.40 11.73 19.44
N ALA A 403 7.48 12.60 19.02
CA ALA A 403 6.12 12.22 18.69
C ALA A 403 6.10 11.18 17.55
N PHE A 404 6.85 11.41 16.47
CA PHE A 404 6.99 10.44 15.39
C PHE A 404 7.67 9.15 15.84
N HIS A 405 8.68 9.24 16.71
CA HIS A 405 9.37 8.06 17.25
C HIS A 405 8.44 7.19 18.08
N ASN A 406 7.68 7.77 19.01
CA ASN A 406 6.70 7.06 19.81
C ASN A 406 5.60 6.45 18.92
N THR A 407 5.09 7.21 17.94
CA THR A 407 4.12 6.72 16.96
C THR A 407 4.67 5.51 16.18
N ALA A 408 5.93 5.55 15.74
CA ALA A 408 6.55 4.41 15.05
C ALA A 408 6.62 3.15 15.92
N ALA A 409 6.96 3.32 17.21
CA ALA A 409 6.99 2.22 18.17
C ALA A 409 5.58 1.61 18.39
N GLU A 410 4.57 2.46 18.56
CA GLU A 410 3.17 2.05 18.71
C GLU A 410 2.68 1.30 17.46
N LEU A 411 2.90 1.85 16.25
CA LEU A 411 2.50 1.22 15.00
C LEU A 411 3.14 -0.14 14.80
N LYS A 412 4.41 -0.28 15.19
CA LYS A 412 5.11 -1.57 15.14
C LYS A 412 4.49 -2.61 16.06
N GLN A 413 4.09 -2.23 17.29
CA GLN A 413 3.38 -3.12 18.20
C GLN A 413 2.01 -3.50 17.63
N LEU A 414 1.29 -2.54 17.06
CA LEU A 414 -0.02 -2.75 16.47
C LEU A 414 0.01 -3.67 15.25
N GLN A 415 1.04 -3.62 14.43
CA GLN A 415 1.21 -4.51 13.28
C GLN A 415 1.25 -5.99 13.69
N LEU A 416 1.75 -6.30 14.89
CA LEU A 416 1.81 -7.65 15.42
C LEU A 416 0.45 -8.20 15.90
N CYS A 417 -0.56 -7.32 16.06
CA CYS A 417 -1.85 -7.64 16.68
C CYS A 417 -3.05 -7.61 15.72
N THR A 418 -2.84 -7.52 14.40
CA THR A 418 -3.92 -7.38 13.40
C THR A 418 -4.61 -8.72 13.09
N ALA A 419 -5.38 -9.25 14.03
CA ALA A 419 -6.27 -10.39 13.75
C ALA A 419 -7.60 -9.89 13.14
N PRO A 420 -8.15 -10.58 12.13
CA PRO A 420 -9.49 -10.27 11.62
C PRO A 420 -10.53 -10.46 12.73
N LEU A 421 -11.62 -9.68 12.65
CA LEU A 421 -12.75 -9.85 13.55
C LEU A 421 -13.23 -11.31 13.50
N LYS A 422 -13.30 -11.97 14.65
CA LYS A 422 -13.89 -13.30 14.72
C LYS A 422 -15.39 -13.19 14.37
N PRO A 423 -15.90 -14.05 13.47
CA PRO A 423 -17.32 -14.06 13.17
C PRO A 423 -18.11 -14.23 14.46
N CYS A 424 -19.04 -13.33 14.72
CA CYS A 424 -19.95 -13.48 15.84
C CYS A 424 -20.90 -14.67 15.57
N ARG A 425 -21.30 -15.42 16.60
CA ARG A 425 -22.22 -16.57 16.46
C ARG A 425 -23.64 -16.19 16.00
N LEU A 426 -23.89 -14.92 15.72
CA LEU A 426 -25.16 -14.43 15.19
C LEU A 426 -25.29 -14.77 13.69
N LYS A 427 -26.50 -15.07 13.28
CA LYS A 427 -26.83 -15.36 11.88
C LYS A 427 -26.33 -14.21 11.00
N THR A 428 -25.40 -14.51 10.10
CA THR A 428 -24.91 -13.55 9.11
C THR A 428 -26.13 -12.99 8.35
N PRO A 429 -26.22 -11.65 8.18
CA PRO A 429 -27.31 -11.07 7.38
C PRO A 429 -27.33 -11.73 6.01
N GLN A 430 -28.48 -12.21 5.59
CA GLN A 430 -28.61 -12.82 4.27
C GLN A 430 -28.53 -11.73 3.21
N PRO A 431 -27.56 -11.76 2.28
CA PRO A 431 -27.41 -10.71 1.27
C PRO A 431 -28.69 -10.46 0.46
N GLN A 432 -29.50 -11.51 0.27
CA GLN A 432 -30.77 -11.42 -0.43
C GLN A 432 -31.80 -10.57 0.34
N ASN A 433 -31.84 -10.65 1.67
CA ASN A 433 -32.75 -9.83 2.49
C ASN A 433 -32.34 -8.36 2.47
N ILE A 434 -31.03 -8.09 2.52
CA ILE A 434 -30.49 -6.73 2.41
C ILE A 434 -30.83 -6.16 1.02
N LYS A 435 -30.55 -6.93 -0.03
CA LYS A 435 -30.90 -6.54 -1.40
C LYS A 435 -32.40 -6.28 -1.56
N LYS A 436 -33.25 -7.14 -1.01
CA LYS A 436 -34.70 -6.97 -1.02
C LYS A 436 -35.14 -5.71 -0.24
N ALA A 437 -34.53 -5.45 0.92
CA ALA A 437 -34.80 -4.25 1.71
C ALA A 437 -34.40 -2.97 0.97
N LEU A 438 -33.26 -2.98 0.27
CA LEU A 438 -32.80 -1.88 -0.58
C LEU A 438 -33.72 -1.68 -1.79
N GLU A 439 -34.10 -2.76 -2.49
CA GLU A 439 -35.00 -2.71 -3.65
C GLU A 439 -36.42 -2.22 -3.29
N THR A 440 -36.87 -2.49 -2.08
CA THR A 440 -38.20 -2.07 -1.61
C THR A 440 -38.19 -0.75 -0.81
N ALA A 441 -37.01 -0.12 -0.65
CA ALA A 441 -36.80 1.06 0.20
C ALA A 441 -37.38 0.88 1.63
N ASN A 442 -37.37 -0.35 2.16
CA ASN A 442 -37.92 -0.67 3.46
C ASN A 442 -36.84 -0.56 4.54
N LEU A 443 -36.79 0.59 5.21
CA LEU A 443 -35.80 0.92 6.25
C LEU A 443 -35.89 0.00 7.47
N SER A 444 -37.11 -0.42 7.85
CA SER A 444 -37.29 -1.35 8.98
C SER A 444 -36.73 -2.73 8.65
N LEU A 445 -37.01 -3.25 7.47
CA LEU A 445 -36.46 -4.52 6.98
C LEU A 445 -34.94 -4.46 6.81
N LEU A 446 -34.40 -3.29 6.41
CA LEU A 446 -32.97 -3.07 6.29
C LEU A 446 -32.31 -3.06 7.67
N ALA A 447 -32.86 -2.34 8.65
CA ALA A 447 -32.37 -2.30 10.02
C ALA A 447 -32.41 -3.69 10.68
N GLU A 448 -33.49 -4.43 10.49
CA GLU A 448 -33.61 -5.82 10.96
C GLU A 448 -32.60 -6.74 10.28
N SER A 449 -32.44 -6.62 8.96
CA SER A 449 -31.47 -7.40 8.19
C SER A 449 -30.01 -7.08 8.55
N LEU A 450 -29.74 -5.88 9.04
CA LEU A 450 -28.44 -5.42 9.52
C LEU A 450 -28.24 -5.67 11.03
N HIS A 451 -29.22 -6.27 11.70
CA HIS A 451 -29.26 -6.46 13.16
C HIS A 451 -29.06 -5.14 13.94
N LEU A 452 -29.55 -4.04 13.41
CA LEU A 452 -29.52 -2.72 14.06
C LEU A 452 -30.76 -2.54 14.95
N PRO A 453 -30.63 -1.87 16.09
CA PRO A 453 -31.79 -1.58 16.96
C PRO A 453 -32.75 -0.62 16.29
N PRO A 454 -34.03 -0.60 16.70
CA PRO A 454 -35.05 0.25 16.08
C PRO A 454 -34.78 1.74 16.30
N TYR A 455 -35.10 2.53 15.28
CA TYR A 455 -34.95 3.98 15.24
C TYR A 455 -35.67 4.71 16.37
N ARG A 456 -34.97 5.61 17.08
CA ARG A 456 -35.53 6.64 17.95
C ARG A 456 -34.78 7.96 17.78
N PRO A 457 -35.43 9.08 17.51
CA PRO A 457 -34.77 10.38 17.37
C PRO A 457 -34.18 10.86 18.72
N SER A 458 -32.96 11.35 18.75
CA SER A 458 -32.31 11.91 19.93
C SER A 458 -31.48 13.17 19.63
N THR A 459 -31.38 14.01 20.62
CA THR A 459 -30.60 15.25 20.65
C THR A 459 -29.43 15.10 21.65
N HIS A 460 -28.24 15.48 21.26
CA HIS A 460 -27.00 15.75 22.03
C HIS A 460 -25.95 14.62 22.13
N ASN A 461 -24.71 15.01 21.82
CA ASN A 461 -23.44 14.24 21.95
C ASN A 461 -23.42 12.81 21.39
N ALA A 462 -23.84 12.65 20.16
CA ALA A 462 -23.91 11.34 19.52
C ALA A 462 -22.58 10.96 18.87
N VAL A 463 -22.17 9.70 19.03
CA VAL A 463 -21.16 9.09 18.16
C VAL A 463 -21.80 8.88 16.79
N GLN A 464 -21.25 9.47 15.76
CA GLN A 464 -21.74 9.36 14.41
C GLN A 464 -20.88 8.38 13.61
N PHE A 465 -21.48 7.30 13.13
CA PHE A 465 -20.88 6.35 12.20
C PHE A 465 -21.41 6.65 10.79
N GLN A 466 -20.52 6.84 9.84
CA GLN A 466 -20.87 7.07 8.44
C GLN A 466 -20.12 6.05 7.58
N PHE A 467 -20.84 5.17 6.88
CA PHE A 467 -20.28 4.22 5.95
C PHE A 467 -20.67 4.62 4.54
N ASP A 468 -19.67 4.97 3.72
CA ASP A 468 -19.88 5.42 2.35
C ASP A 468 -18.72 5.03 1.44
N SER A 469 -18.85 5.34 0.15
CA SER A 469 -17.79 5.07 -0.83
C SER A 469 -16.90 6.30 -1.00
N HIS A 470 -15.60 6.12 -0.73
CA HIS A 470 -14.59 7.15 -0.92
C HIS A 470 -13.94 7.02 -2.31
N PRO A 471 -13.72 8.13 -3.05
CA PRO A 471 -13.26 8.07 -4.44
C PRO A 471 -11.87 7.44 -4.62
N ILE A 472 -11.03 7.51 -3.58
CA ILE A 472 -9.65 6.97 -3.61
C ILE A 472 -9.58 5.60 -2.93
N TYR A 473 -10.24 5.43 -1.77
CA TYR A 473 -10.02 4.27 -0.89
C TYR A 473 -11.15 3.23 -0.94
N GLY A 474 -12.21 3.46 -1.71
CA GLY A 474 -13.38 2.58 -1.76
C GLY A 474 -14.27 2.74 -0.52
N ASN A 475 -14.94 1.67 -0.09
CA ASN A 475 -15.82 1.74 1.07
C ASN A 475 -15.04 2.05 2.35
N ILE A 476 -15.47 3.07 3.08
CA ILE A 476 -14.88 3.51 4.35
C ILE A 476 -15.96 3.66 5.42
N LEU A 477 -15.58 3.40 6.66
CA LEU A 477 -16.35 3.77 7.84
C LEU A 477 -15.67 4.98 8.49
N THR A 478 -16.39 6.10 8.56
CA THR A 478 -15.97 7.30 9.28
C THR A 478 -16.70 7.37 10.60
N VAL A 479 -15.99 7.62 11.69
CA VAL A 479 -16.56 7.76 13.03
C VAL A 479 -16.23 9.15 13.55
N ARG A 480 -17.26 9.90 13.95
CA ARG A 480 -17.12 11.23 14.53
C ARG A 480 -17.59 11.24 15.98
N TYR A 481 -16.77 11.79 16.86
CA TYR A 481 -17.05 11.95 18.29
C TYR A 481 -16.34 13.18 18.84
N ALA A 482 -17.03 13.99 19.64
CA ALA A 482 -16.49 15.19 20.30
C ALA A 482 -15.69 16.13 19.34
N GLY A 483 -16.16 16.31 18.12
CA GLY A 483 -15.52 17.14 17.10
C GLY A 483 -14.28 16.54 16.44
N GLN A 484 -13.92 15.31 16.78
CA GLN A 484 -12.83 14.56 16.16
C GLN A 484 -13.36 13.51 15.17
N THR A 485 -12.52 13.10 14.23
CA THR A 485 -12.86 12.12 13.22
C THR A 485 -11.83 11.02 13.17
N THR A 486 -12.29 9.76 13.20
CA THR A 486 -11.46 8.60 12.84
C THR A 486 -12.10 7.80 11.73
N ALA A 487 -11.37 6.89 11.11
CA ALA A 487 -11.89 6.04 10.04
C ALA A 487 -11.35 4.61 10.14
N ALA A 488 -12.07 3.68 9.49
CA ALA A 488 -11.63 2.31 9.30
C ALA A 488 -12.08 1.81 7.90
N LEU A 489 -11.38 0.82 7.37
CA LEU A 489 -11.66 0.23 6.06
C LEU A 489 -12.02 -1.25 6.20
N PRO A 490 -13.00 -1.74 5.41
CA PRO A 490 -13.26 -3.17 5.35
C PRO A 490 -12.06 -3.94 4.71
N PRO A 491 -11.85 -5.22 5.07
CA PRO A 491 -12.47 -5.92 6.19
C PRO A 491 -11.99 -5.36 7.52
N PHE A 492 -12.92 -5.15 8.47
CA PHE A 492 -12.55 -4.61 9.77
C PHE A 492 -11.82 -5.65 10.63
N THR A 493 -10.86 -5.21 11.41
CA THR A 493 -10.04 -6.03 12.31
C THR A 493 -10.47 -5.83 13.77
N THR A 494 -10.06 -6.73 14.65
CA THR A 494 -10.25 -6.56 16.10
C THR A 494 -9.64 -5.26 16.59
N GLN A 495 -8.55 -4.81 15.97
CA GLN A 495 -7.91 -3.55 16.28
C GLN A 495 -8.72 -2.33 15.87
N ASP A 496 -9.36 -2.36 14.68
CA ASP A 496 -10.27 -1.28 14.28
C ASP A 496 -11.41 -1.17 15.29
N SER A 497 -11.97 -2.29 15.73
CA SER A 497 -13.01 -2.31 16.75
C SER A 497 -12.55 -1.72 18.08
N LEU A 498 -11.38 -2.14 18.60
CA LEU A 498 -10.81 -1.60 19.83
C LEU A 498 -10.51 -0.11 19.72
N HIS A 499 -9.91 0.32 18.60
CA HIS A 499 -9.62 1.72 18.36
C HIS A 499 -10.89 2.57 18.30
N ILE A 500 -11.92 2.11 17.58
CA ILE A 500 -13.21 2.81 17.50
C ILE A 500 -13.88 2.87 18.86
N ALA A 501 -13.89 1.75 19.63
CA ALA A 501 -14.46 1.72 20.97
C ALA A 501 -13.75 2.71 21.92
N GLN A 502 -12.43 2.75 21.91
CA GLN A 502 -11.65 3.71 22.70
C GLN A 502 -11.86 5.15 22.24
N PHE A 503 -11.84 5.40 20.94
CA PHE A 503 -12.02 6.73 20.35
C PHE A 503 -13.40 7.32 20.69
N ALA A 504 -14.44 6.49 20.65
CA ALA A 504 -15.83 6.90 20.85
C ALA A 504 -16.32 6.63 22.29
N GLU A 505 -15.46 6.19 23.21
CA GLU A 505 -15.76 5.87 24.60
C GLU A 505 -16.95 4.90 24.74
N LEU A 506 -16.98 3.86 23.85
CA LEU A 506 -18.08 2.89 23.83
C LEU A 506 -17.91 1.79 24.87
N GLU A 507 -18.95 1.57 25.67
CA GLU A 507 -18.96 0.54 26.75
C GLU A 507 -19.26 -0.88 26.21
N ASP A 508 -19.93 -1.00 25.06
CA ASP A 508 -20.33 -2.30 24.47
C ASP A 508 -19.57 -2.63 23.16
N PRO A 509 -18.42 -3.31 23.25
CA PRO A 509 -17.66 -3.71 22.09
C PRO A 509 -18.32 -4.85 21.29
N GLN A 510 -19.29 -5.60 21.87
CA GLN A 510 -19.92 -6.73 21.17
C GLN A 510 -20.86 -6.24 20.06
N THR A 511 -21.70 -5.26 20.36
CA THR A 511 -22.59 -4.64 19.37
C THR A 511 -21.79 -3.93 18.27
N LEU A 512 -20.70 -3.25 18.63
CA LEU A 512 -19.78 -2.67 17.65
C LEU A 512 -19.19 -3.75 16.72
N ASN A 513 -18.74 -4.87 17.25
CA ASN A 513 -18.19 -5.98 16.45
C ASN A 513 -19.24 -6.55 15.48
N GLN A 514 -20.50 -6.69 15.91
CA GLN A 514 -21.61 -7.12 15.04
C GLN A 514 -21.82 -6.14 13.89
N PHE A 515 -21.89 -4.86 14.21
CA PHE A 515 -22.07 -3.79 13.24
C PHE A 515 -20.93 -3.79 12.21
N LEU A 516 -19.65 -3.83 12.66
CA LEU A 516 -18.49 -3.86 11.78
C LEU A 516 -18.46 -5.12 10.89
N HIS A 517 -18.86 -6.26 11.45
CA HIS A 517 -18.98 -7.50 10.67
C HIS A 517 -20.05 -7.39 9.58
N THR A 518 -21.19 -6.79 9.91
CA THR A 518 -22.27 -6.52 8.94
C THR A 518 -21.79 -5.60 7.81
N LEU A 519 -21.10 -4.51 8.13
CA LEU A 519 -20.52 -3.60 7.14
C LEU A 519 -19.48 -4.30 6.26
N THR A 520 -18.68 -5.21 6.82
CA THR A 520 -17.76 -6.05 6.04
C THR A 520 -18.53 -6.88 5.01
N THR A 521 -19.59 -7.56 5.44
CA THR A 521 -20.44 -8.38 4.55
C THR A 521 -21.06 -7.56 3.44
N LEU A 522 -21.53 -6.34 3.71
CA LEU A 522 -22.07 -5.43 2.71
C LEU A 522 -21.01 -5.03 1.69
N SER A 523 -19.81 -4.69 2.14
CA SER A 523 -18.68 -4.35 1.27
C SER A 523 -18.29 -5.52 0.35
N ASP A 524 -18.28 -6.74 0.87
CA ASP A 524 -17.91 -7.95 0.10
C ASP A 524 -18.88 -8.29 -1.02
N HIS A 525 -20.15 -7.96 -0.84
CA HIS A 525 -21.17 -8.21 -1.86
C HIS A 525 -21.31 -7.08 -2.88
N ASN A 526 -20.41 -6.08 -2.88
CA ASN A 526 -20.48 -4.88 -3.72
C ASN A 526 -21.85 -4.18 -3.62
N LEU A 527 -22.47 -4.24 -2.44
CA LEU A 527 -23.68 -3.50 -2.17
C LEU A 527 -23.26 -2.07 -1.85
N HIS A 528 -23.42 -1.19 -2.82
CA HIS A 528 -23.19 0.23 -2.64
C HIS A 528 -24.35 0.81 -1.83
N ILE A 529 -24.10 1.05 -0.56
CA ILE A 529 -24.96 1.82 0.31
C ILE A 529 -24.43 3.24 0.28
N GLY A 530 -25.23 4.22 -0.09
CA GLY A 530 -24.78 5.60 -0.26
C GLY A 530 -24.22 6.16 1.05
N LYS A 531 -24.99 6.13 2.11
CA LYS A 531 -24.56 6.59 3.44
C LYS A 531 -25.41 5.91 4.52
N ILE A 532 -24.77 5.27 5.49
CA ILE A 532 -25.42 4.81 6.72
C ILE A 532 -24.90 5.73 7.82
N THR A 533 -25.78 6.44 8.50
CA THR A 533 -25.44 7.20 9.70
C THR A 533 -26.06 6.52 10.90
N LEU A 534 -25.26 6.10 11.83
CA LEU A 534 -25.66 5.55 13.11
C LEU A 534 -25.26 6.54 14.20
N ASN A 535 -26.23 7.04 14.95
CA ASN A 535 -25.99 7.92 16.08
C ASN A 535 -26.20 7.15 17.37
N LEU A 536 -25.15 7.09 18.19
CA LEU A 536 -25.17 6.48 19.53
C LEU A 536 -25.37 7.57 20.57
N ASN A 537 -26.37 7.45 21.42
CA ASN A 537 -26.57 8.38 22.53
C ASN A 537 -27.10 7.62 23.76
N GLY A 538 -26.35 7.62 24.86
CA GLY A 538 -26.77 7.06 26.11
C GLY A 538 -27.24 5.57 26.04
N GLY A 539 -26.57 4.73 25.25
CA GLY A 539 -26.92 3.33 25.06
C GLY A 539 -28.07 3.07 24.09
N GLN A 540 -28.59 4.08 23.41
CA GLN A 540 -29.62 3.94 22.36
C GLN A 540 -29.08 4.32 20.99
N TYR A 541 -29.46 3.54 19.97
CA TYR A 541 -29.00 3.73 18.60
C TYR A 541 -30.08 4.39 17.77
N ASN A 542 -29.70 5.41 16.98
CA ASN A 542 -30.54 5.99 15.95
C ASN A 542 -29.87 5.77 14.60
N THR A 543 -30.61 5.24 13.65
CA THR A 543 -30.09 4.92 12.34
C THR A 543 -30.74 5.82 11.31
N ASP A 544 -29.92 6.56 10.56
CA ASP A 544 -30.36 7.31 9.40
C ASP A 544 -29.69 6.74 8.15
N PHE A 545 -30.48 6.45 7.11
CA PHE A 545 -30.00 5.84 5.88
C PHE A 545 -30.21 6.82 4.73
N ASP A 546 -29.14 7.26 4.13
CA ASP A 546 -29.14 7.92 2.85
C ASP A 546 -28.71 6.90 1.79
N LEU A 547 -29.68 6.31 1.10
CA LEU A 547 -29.44 5.32 0.05
C LEU A 547 -29.17 6.07 -1.24
N LYS A 548 -27.91 6.29 -1.57
CA LYS A 548 -27.52 6.68 -2.92
C LYS A 548 -27.55 5.45 -3.83
N ALA A 549 -28.18 5.61 -5.00
CA ALA A 549 -28.04 4.61 -6.06
C ALA A 549 -26.54 4.38 -6.34
N PRO A 550 -26.12 3.13 -6.60
CA PRO A 550 -24.73 2.85 -6.90
C PRO A 550 -24.29 3.71 -8.08
N GLU A 551 -23.32 4.57 -7.89
CA GLU A 551 -22.60 5.14 -9.02
C GLU A 551 -22.02 3.95 -9.76
N THR A 552 -22.51 3.67 -10.96
CA THR A 552 -22.07 2.57 -11.79
C THR A 552 -20.64 2.85 -12.24
N HIS A 553 -19.69 2.48 -11.41
CA HIS A 553 -18.32 2.35 -11.86
C HIS A 553 -18.24 1.13 -12.77
N ASN A 554 -18.34 1.37 -14.06
CA ASN A 554 -18.11 0.36 -15.07
C ASN A 554 -16.69 -0.16 -14.93
N ALA A 555 -16.55 -1.33 -14.33
CA ALA A 555 -15.33 -2.13 -14.53
C ALA A 555 -15.17 -2.31 -16.06
N PRO A 556 -13.98 -2.06 -16.62
CA PRO A 556 -13.79 -2.17 -18.06
C PRO A 556 -14.12 -3.60 -18.50
N GLY A 557 -15.23 -3.78 -19.20
CA GLY A 557 -15.62 -5.03 -19.87
C GLY A 557 -16.96 -5.67 -19.54
N ARG A 558 -17.77 -5.15 -18.60
CA ARG A 558 -19.15 -5.63 -18.42
C ARG A 558 -20.12 -4.77 -19.21
N LYS A 559 -20.59 -5.28 -20.33
CA LYS A 559 -21.82 -4.81 -20.97
C LYS A 559 -22.98 -5.07 -19.99
N THR A 560 -23.57 -4.02 -19.43
CA THR A 560 -24.83 -4.11 -18.71
C THR A 560 -25.86 -4.74 -19.62
N THR A 561 -26.42 -5.89 -19.22
CA THR A 561 -27.43 -6.57 -20.01
C THR A 561 -28.71 -5.73 -20.04
N SER A 562 -29.40 -5.72 -21.16
CA SER A 562 -30.68 -5.01 -21.39
C SER A 562 -31.72 -5.22 -20.25
N LYS A 563 -31.67 -6.35 -19.57
CA LYS A 563 -32.53 -6.67 -18.41
C LYS A 563 -32.23 -5.81 -17.17
N THR A 564 -30.97 -5.47 -16.91
CA THR A 564 -30.61 -4.65 -15.73
C THR A 564 -31.08 -3.20 -15.90
N VAL A 565 -31.01 -2.66 -17.13
CA VAL A 565 -31.50 -1.32 -17.46
C VAL A 565 -33.03 -1.28 -17.33
N GLN A 566 -33.75 -2.26 -17.86
CA GLN A 566 -35.23 -2.36 -17.73
C GLN A 566 -35.67 -2.50 -16.28
N THR A 567 -34.93 -3.21 -15.44
CA THR A 567 -35.24 -3.37 -14.01
C THR A 567 -35.05 -2.04 -13.26
N LEU A 568 -34.03 -1.26 -13.59
CA LEU A 568 -33.76 0.05 -13.00
C LEU A 568 -34.82 1.09 -13.46
N GLU A 569 -35.20 1.09 -14.74
CA GLU A 569 -36.26 1.93 -15.26
C GLU A 569 -37.63 1.65 -14.58
N HIS A 570 -37.94 0.37 -14.37
CA HIS A 570 -39.17 -0.04 -13.70
C HIS A 570 -39.15 0.33 -12.20
N ALA A 571 -38.00 0.22 -11.54
CA ALA A 571 -37.84 0.63 -10.15
C ALA A 571 -37.99 2.15 -9.98
N ALA A 572 -37.38 2.95 -10.87
CA ALA A 572 -37.46 4.39 -10.87
C ALA A 572 -38.94 4.87 -11.08
N ALA A 573 -39.65 4.25 -12.01
CA ALA A 573 -41.08 4.57 -12.27
C ALA A 573 -41.95 4.23 -11.05
N LYS A 574 -41.69 3.12 -10.35
CA LYS A 574 -42.41 2.78 -9.11
C LYS A 574 -42.12 3.75 -7.97
N MET A 575 -40.88 4.19 -7.81
CA MET A 575 -40.52 5.18 -6.80
C MET A 575 -41.20 6.54 -7.06
N GLN A 576 -41.29 6.95 -8.31
CA GLN A 576 -41.98 8.19 -8.70
C GLN A 576 -43.48 8.13 -8.41
N SER A 577 -44.11 6.99 -8.66
CA SER A 577 -45.52 6.76 -8.34
C SER A 577 -45.80 6.75 -6.84
N ALA A 578 -44.90 6.14 -6.06
CA ALA A 578 -44.97 6.11 -4.61
C ALA A 578 -44.73 7.50 -3.99
N ALA A 579 -43.79 8.28 -4.54
CA ALA A 579 -43.56 9.67 -4.13
C ALA A 579 -44.81 10.51 -4.31
N GLN A 580 -45.51 10.37 -5.45
CA GLN A 580 -46.71 11.10 -5.76
C GLN A 580 -47.88 10.73 -4.83
N TYR A 581 -47.99 9.46 -4.45
CA TYR A 581 -48.97 8.97 -3.48
C TYR A 581 -48.70 9.48 -2.05
N LEU A 582 -47.47 9.64 -1.67
CA LEU A 582 -47.06 10.06 -0.31
C LEU A 582 -47.01 11.60 -0.15
N LYS A 583 -47.11 12.36 -1.23
CA LYS A 583 -46.95 13.83 -1.23
C LYS A 583 -47.82 14.57 -0.18
N HIS A 584 -49.01 14.06 0.11
CA HIS A 584 -49.92 14.64 1.11
C HIS A 584 -49.97 13.87 2.45
N LYS A 585 -49.41 12.64 2.50
CA LYS A 585 -49.45 11.80 3.69
C LYS A 585 -48.15 11.83 4.47
N ASN A 586 -47.03 11.96 3.78
CA ASN A 586 -45.70 12.08 4.41
C ASN A 586 -44.75 12.83 3.44
N PRO A 587 -44.69 14.20 3.56
CA PRO A 587 -43.90 15.02 2.65
C PRO A 587 -42.40 14.63 2.60
N ALA A 588 -41.81 14.28 3.73
CA ALA A 588 -40.37 13.90 3.81
C ALA A 588 -40.12 12.60 3.06
N ALA A 589 -40.99 11.59 3.20
CA ALA A 589 -40.85 10.33 2.46
C ALA A 589 -41.12 10.52 0.95
N SER A 590 -41.99 11.44 0.59
CA SER A 590 -42.25 11.82 -0.81
C SER A 590 -41.04 12.47 -1.45
N GLU A 591 -40.37 13.38 -0.75
CA GLU A 591 -39.20 14.10 -1.22
C GLU A 591 -38.02 13.17 -1.39
N PHE A 592 -37.83 12.25 -0.45
CA PHE A 592 -36.82 11.18 -0.52
C PHE A 592 -36.99 10.27 -1.75
N LEU A 593 -38.24 9.79 -1.99
CA LEU A 593 -38.52 8.92 -3.14
C LEU A 593 -38.38 9.66 -4.47
N ARG A 594 -38.68 10.97 -4.51
CA ARG A 594 -38.47 11.82 -5.67
C ARG A 594 -36.97 11.95 -6.00
N HIS A 595 -36.13 12.28 -5.01
CA HIS A 595 -34.67 12.39 -5.21
C HIS A 595 -34.04 11.07 -5.63
N THR A 596 -34.50 9.95 -5.06
CA THR A 596 -34.03 8.62 -5.44
C THR A 596 -34.41 8.24 -6.87
N SER A 597 -35.63 8.64 -7.31
CA SER A 597 -36.10 8.46 -8.69
C SER A 597 -35.36 9.34 -9.69
N GLU A 598 -35.05 10.59 -9.31
CA GLU A 598 -34.27 11.53 -10.13
C GLU A 598 -32.82 11.04 -10.31
N ALA A 599 -32.16 10.55 -9.25
CA ALA A 599 -30.83 9.95 -9.31
C ALA A 599 -30.82 8.69 -10.20
N ALA A 600 -31.84 7.86 -10.14
CA ALA A 600 -31.99 6.70 -11.01
C ALA A 600 -32.21 7.09 -12.50
N ALA A 601 -32.95 8.18 -12.75
CA ALA A 601 -33.18 8.72 -14.10
C ALA A 601 -31.91 9.38 -14.67
N GLU A 602 -31.10 10.03 -13.84
CA GLU A 602 -29.85 10.66 -14.23
C GLU A 602 -28.80 9.59 -14.62
N LEU A 603 -28.77 8.46 -13.91
CA LEU A 603 -27.99 7.26 -14.26
C LEU A 603 -28.38 6.65 -15.62
N LEU A 604 -29.64 6.71 -15.98
CA LEU A 604 -30.16 6.21 -17.27
C LEU A 604 -29.94 7.21 -18.43
N GLY A 605 -29.86 8.51 -18.11
CA GLY A 605 -29.67 9.60 -19.08
C GLY A 605 -28.22 9.87 -19.49
N SER A 606 -27.23 9.35 -18.78
CA SER A 606 -25.80 9.67 -19.01
C SER A 606 -25.13 8.89 -20.15
N LYS A 607 -25.88 8.54 -21.21
CA LYS A 607 -25.33 7.85 -22.40
C LYS A 607 -24.39 8.68 -23.27
N THR A 608 -24.14 9.94 -22.93
CA THR A 608 -23.24 10.82 -23.68
C THR A 608 -22.38 11.66 -22.73
N ALA A 609 -21.35 11.07 -22.18
CA ALA A 609 -20.26 11.83 -21.59
C ALA A 609 -18.93 11.14 -21.86
N THR A 610 -18.19 11.77 -22.72
CA THR A 610 -16.76 11.64 -22.98
C THR A 610 -15.95 11.35 -21.72
N ASP A 611 -15.06 10.36 -21.84
CA ASP A 611 -13.84 10.07 -21.07
C ASP A 611 -13.53 10.98 -19.84
N LYS A 612 -14.30 10.84 -18.77
CA LYS A 612 -13.81 11.17 -17.44
C LYS A 612 -13.18 9.90 -16.85
N LYS A 613 -11.89 9.96 -16.53
CA LYS A 613 -11.19 8.92 -15.77
C LYS A 613 -12.08 8.48 -14.61
N THR A 614 -12.55 7.25 -14.66
CA THR A 614 -13.31 6.64 -13.56
C THR A 614 -12.39 6.57 -12.35
N PRO A 615 -12.80 7.03 -11.16
CA PRO A 615 -12.02 6.86 -9.95
C PRO A 615 -11.73 5.37 -9.72
N ASN A 616 -10.51 5.03 -9.34
CA ASN A 616 -10.11 3.67 -9.02
C ASN A 616 -10.87 3.21 -7.77
N VAL A 617 -12.02 2.59 -7.97
CA VAL A 617 -12.70 1.90 -6.87
C VAL A 617 -11.90 0.65 -6.54
N LEU A 618 -11.39 0.57 -5.31
CA LEU A 618 -10.69 -0.60 -4.84
C LEU A 618 -11.63 -1.82 -4.92
N PRO A 619 -11.26 -2.90 -5.63
CA PRO A 619 -12.01 -4.13 -5.54
C PRO A 619 -12.00 -4.60 -4.08
N PRO A 620 -13.11 -5.15 -3.56
CA PRO A 620 -13.17 -5.59 -2.17
C PRO A 620 -12.06 -6.61 -1.91
N TYR A 621 -11.37 -6.45 -0.78
CA TYR A 621 -10.48 -7.50 -0.26
C TYR A 621 -11.33 -8.77 -0.10
N PRO A 622 -10.85 -9.96 -0.51
CA PRO A 622 -11.67 -11.17 -0.37
C PRO A 622 -12.08 -11.31 1.08
N ALA A 623 -13.40 -11.41 1.29
CA ALA A 623 -13.95 -11.52 2.62
C ALA A 623 -13.25 -12.61 3.40
N ALA A 624 -12.93 -12.32 4.63
CA ALA A 624 -12.46 -13.30 5.61
C ALA A 624 -13.61 -14.24 6.08
N HIS A 625 -14.63 -14.49 5.23
CA HIS A 625 -15.68 -15.45 5.53
C HIS A 625 -15.14 -16.86 5.29
N PRO A 626 -14.85 -17.60 6.34
CA PRO A 626 -14.38 -18.96 6.19
C PRO A 626 -15.50 -19.80 5.55
N LYS A 627 -15.21 -20.41 4.41
CA LYS A 627 -16.08 -21.41 3.81
C LYS A 627 -15.79 -22.76 4.44
N ILE A 628 -16.80 -23.38 5.03
CA ILE A 628 -16.68 -24.76 5.53
C ILE A 628 -16.85 -25.70 4.35
N LEU A 629 -15.85 -26.53 4.09
CA LEU A 629 -15.90 -27.57 3.08
C LEU A 629 -15.99 -28.94 3.77
N SER A 630 -16.97 -29.75 3.34
CA SER A 630 -17.07 -31.15 3.72
C SER A 630 -16.25 -32.02 2.75
N LEU A 631 -15.41 -32.89 3.28
CA LEU A 631 -14.53 -33.77 2.55
C LEU A 631 -15.12 -35.17 2.44
N LYS A 632 -14.57 -36.00 1.53
CA LYS A 632 -15.07 -37.39 1.29
C LYS A 632 -15.01 -38.32 2.51
N ASN A 633 -14.16 -38.02 3.48
CA ASN A 633 -13.95 -38.79 4.70
C ASN A 633 -14.73 -38.25 5.90
N ASN A 634 -15.80 -37.49 5.66
CA ASN A 634 -16.60 -36.80 6.66
C ASN A 634 -15.84 -35.77 7.53
N MET A 635 -14.60 -35.42 7.15
CA MET A 635 -13.87 -34.32 7.77
C MET A 635 -14.35 -33.00 7.21
N THR A 636 -14.32 -31.97 8.03
CA THR A 636 -14.59 -30.61 7.63
C THR A 636 -13.31 -29.77 7.72
N VAL A 637 -13.14 -28.87 6.78
CA VAL A 637 -12.07 -27.87 6.80
C VAL A 637 -12.65 -26.48 6.58
N THR A 638 -12.04 -25.50 7.19
CA THR A 638 -12.37 -24.11 7.01
C THR A 638 -11.42 -23.48 6.02
N VAL A 639 -11.95 -22.96 4.90
CA VAL A 639 -11.14 -22.28 3.87
C VAL A 639 -11.26 -20.78 4.01
N SER A 640 -10.12 -20.09 4.12
CA SER A 640 -10.03 -18.64 4.25
C SER A 640 -8.88 -18.07 3.42
N PRO A 641 -8.90 -16.78 3.08
CA PRO A 641 -7.75 -16.10 2.51
C PRO A 641 -6.55 -16.23 3.45
N LEU A 642 -5.35 -16.37 2.87
CA LEU A 642 -4.11 -16.34 3.63
C LEU A 642 -3.82 -14.91 4.06
N LEU A 643 -3.60 -14.69 5.34
CA LEU A 643 -3.33 -13.39 5.93
C LEU A 643 -1.87 -13.27 6.37
N PRO A 644 -1.33 -12.06 6.51
CA PRO A 644 0.01 -11.85 7.06
C PRO A 644 0.22 -12.48 8.44
N GLU A 645 -0.82 -12.46 9.27
CA GLU A 645 -0.84 -13.03 10.62
C GLU A 645 -0.66 -14.55 10.61
N ASP A 646 -0.89 -15.18 9.47
CA ASP A 646 -0.73 -16.63 9.28
C ASP A 646 0.73 -17.06 9.11
N ALA A 647 1.70 -16.15 9.17
CA ALA A 647 3.11 -16.47 8.90
C ALA A 647 3.64 -17.60 9.77
N GLU A 648 3.36 -17.57 11.08
CA GLU A 648 3.78 -18.63 12.01
C GLU A 648 3.05 -19.96 11.73
N ALA A 649 1.72 -19.90 11.51
CA ALA A 649 0.92 -21.08 11.19
C ALA A 649 1.36 -21.70 9.85
N LYS A 650 1.72 -20.86 8.87
CA LYS A 650 2.25 -21.30 7.57
C LYS A 650 3.64 -21.91 7.70
N GLN A 651 4.50 -21.37 8.56
CA GLN A 651 5.82 -21.98 8.81
C GLN A 651 5.66 -23.34 9.48
N LYS A 652 4.75 -23.48 10.46
CA LYS A 652 4.39 -24.78 11.06
C LYS A 652 3.85 -25.77 10.01
N PHE A 653 3.03 -25.30 9.08
CA PHE A 653 2.54 -26.11 7.96
C PHE A 653 3.68 -26.59 7.08
N ILE A 654 4.64 -25.72 6.72
CA ILE A 654 5.78 -26.07 5.86
C ILE A 654 6.69 -27.13 6.55
N ARG A 655 6.89 -27.03 7.86
CA ARG A 655 7.63 -28.03 8.64
C ARG A 655 6.94 -29.42 8.63
N LYS A 656 5.59 -29.43 8.57
CA LYS A 656 4.77 -30.67 8.50
C LYS A 656 4.72 -31.31 7.13
N LEU A 657 5.11 -30.61 6.05
CA LEU A 657 5.19 -31.20 4.73
C LEU A 657 6.34 -32.23 4.65
N SER A 658 6.13 -33.30 3.90
CA SER A 658 7.21 -34.25 3.61
C SER A 658 8.36 -33.57 2.84
N PRO A 659 9.60 -34.09 2.93
CA PRO A 659 10.73 -33.56 2.18
C PRO A 659 10.44 -33.48 0.66
N GLU A 660 9.74 -34.48 0.11
CA GLU A 660 9.31 -34.52 -1.26
C GLU A 660 8.31 -33.40 -1.60
N ALA A 661 7.27 -33.22 -0.76
CA ALA A 661 6.27 -32.18 -0.96
C ALA A 661 6.89 -30.76 -0.84
N ARG A 662 7.88 -30.56 0.03
CA ARG A 662 8.64 -29.31 0.11
C ARG A 662 9.46 -29.07 -1.15
N TYR A 663 10.23 -30.06 -1.57
CA TYR A 663 11.04 -29.95 -2.76
C TYR A 663 10.22 -29.67 -4.02
N THR A 664 9.13 -30.42 -4.22
CA THR A 664 8.27 -30.22 -5.39
C THR A 664 7.55 -28.86 -5.39
N ARG A 665 7.36 -28.24 -4.21
CA ARG A 665 6.66 -26.94 -4.09
C ARG A 665 7.60 -25.74 -4.06
N PHE A 666 8.76 -25.85 -3.42
CA PHE A 666 9.64 -24.71 -3.16
C PHE A 666 11.01 -24.84 -3.83
N MET A 667 11.29 -25.95 -4.49
CA MET A 667 12.58 -26.30 -5.10
C MET A 667 13.75 -26.16 -4.10
N THR A 668 13.49 -26.47 -2.82
CA THR A 668 14.45 -26.39 -1.73
C THR A 668 14.30 -27.57 -0.78
N HIS A 669 15.41 -28.00 -0.19
CA HIS A 669 15.44 -29.05 0.85
C HIS A 669 15.34 -28.47 2.27
N THR A 670 15.25 -27.14 2.41
CA THR A 670 15.17 -26.52 3.74
C THR A 670 13.86 -26.82 4.44
N ASN A 671 13.90 -27.05 5.75
CA ASN A 671 12.71 -27.31 6.56
C ASN A 671 11.88 -26.05 6.83
N GLU A 672 12.44 -24.89 6.56
CA GLU A 672 11.86 -23.60 6.84
C GLU A 672 12.09 -22.64 5.67
N LEU A 673 11.16 -21.74 5.46
CA LEU A 673 11.37 -20.63 4.55
C LEU A 673 12.08 -19.49 5.30
N PRO A 674 13.01 -18.79 4.64
CA PRO A 674 13.56 -17.54 5.17
C PRO A 674 12.44 -16.55 5.51
N GLU A 675 12.61 -15.78 6.57
CA GLU A 675 11.59 -14.88 7.10
C GLU A 675 11.03 -13.91 6.03
N GLY A 676 11.91 -13.30 5.21
CA GLY A 676 11.49 -12.43 4.12
C GLY A 676 10.65 -13.15 3.06
N THR A 677 11.00 -14.40 2.72
CA THR A 677 10.19 -15.21 1.78
C THR A 677 8.85 -15.59 2.38
N LEU A 678 8.83 -15.98 3.64
CA LEU A 678 7.61 -16.33 4.37
C LEU A 678 6.67 -15.12 4.45
N ALA A 679 7.19 -13.94 4.83
CA ALA A 679 6.45 -12.70 4.90
C ALA A 679 5.83 -12.35 3.53
N ARG A 680 6.60 -12.41 2.44
CA ARG A 680 6.10 -12.18 1.09
C ARG A 680 4.98 -13.15 0.72
N LEU A 681 5.15 -14.43 1.02
CA LEU A 681 4.17 -15.44 0.70
C LEU A 681 2.88 -15.34 1.54
N CYS A 682 2.92 -14.72 2.71
CA CYS A 682 1.75 -14.51 3.57
C CYS A 682 1.02 -13.19 3.31
N ASN A 683 1.52 -12.35 2.40
CA ASN A 683 0.96 -11.03 2.13
C ASN A 683 0.57 -10.85 0.64
N PRO A 684 -0.30 -11.72 0.08
CA PRO A 684 -0.78 -11.54 -1.29
C PRO A 684 -1.61 -10.24 -1.37
N ASP A 685 -1.53 -9.57 -2.52
CA ASP A 685 -2.24 -8.31 -2.76
C ASP A 685 -3.71 -8.53 -3.13
N TYR A 686 -4.11 -9.75 -3.44
CA TYR A 686 -5.42 -10.15 -3.94
C TYR A 686 -5.88 -9.38 -5.19
N TYR A 687 -4.95 -8.71 -5.84
CA TYR A 687 -5.12 -8.00 -7.10
C TYR A 687 -4.38 -8.71 -8.25
N CYS A 688 -3.08 -8.95 -8.07
CA CYS A 688 -2.23 -9.67 -9.04
C CYS A 688 -1.96 -11.12 -8.61
N GLU A 689 -2.23 -11.43 -7.37
CA GLU A 689 -2.05 -12.76 -6.79
C GLU A 689 -3.11 -13.01 -5.71
N ALA A 690 -3.38 -14.27 -5.44
CA ALA A 690 -4.22 -14.66 -4.32
C ALA A 690 -3.73 -15.96 -3.72
N ALA A 691 -3.94 -16.12 -2.40
CA ALA A 691 -3.60 -17.34 -1.69
C ALA A 691 -4.71 -17.69 -0.70
N TRP A 692 -5.07 -18.97 -0.65
CA TRP A 692 -6.10 -19.51 0.21
C TRP A 692 -5.54 -20.61 1.09
N THR A 693 -5.96 -20.65 2.34
CA THR A 693 -5.63 -21.71 3.29
C THR A 693 -6.84 -22.59 3.56
N ALA A 694 -6.62 -23.87 3.78
CA ALA A 694 -7.58 -24.73 4.43
C ALA A 694 -7.07 -25.11 5.81
N ARG A 695 -7.94 -25.03 6.83
CA ARG A 695 -7.61 -25.31 8.23
C ARG A 695 -8.46 -26.45 8.76
N ASP A 696 -7.86 -27.30 9.58
CA ASP A 696 -8.56 -28.36 10.31
C ASP A 696 -9.34 -27.79 11.51
N ASN A 697 -10.06 -28.64 12.23
CA ASN A 697 -10.82 -28.25 13.41
C ASN A 697 -9.96 -27.73 14.58
N ASN A 698 -8.64 -27.95 14.53
CA ASN A 698 -7.67 -27.44 15.49
C ASN A 698 -6.99 -26.16 15.03
N ASP A 699 -7.54 -25.51 14.01
CA ASP A 699 -7.01 -24.30 13.37
C ASP A 699 -5.61 -24.44 12.73
N ASN A 700 -5.13 -25.67 12.50
CA ASN A 700 -3.89 -25.88 11.78
C ASN A 700 -4.10 -25.74 10.27
N ILE A 701 -3.19 -25.07 9.57
CA ILE A 701 -3.18 -25.07 8.11
C ILE A 701 -2.85 -26.48 7.62
N VAL A 702 -3.72 -27.05 6.79
CA VAL A 702 -3.58 -28.37 6.17
C VAL A 702 -3.43 -28.32 4.66
N ALA A 703 -3.80 -27.22 4.03
CA ALA A 703 -3.55 -26.96 2.62
C ALA A 703 -3.38 -25.46 2.35
N VAL A 704 -2.58 -25.15 1.31
CA VAL A 704 -2.43 -23.81 0.77
C VAL A 704 -2.44 -23.91 -0.75
N VAL A 705 -3.27 -23.08 -1.40
CA VAL A 705 -3.22 -22.84 -2.83
C VAL A 705 -2.94 -21.37 -3.11
N ARG A 706 -2.18 -21.08 -4.14
CA ARG A 706 -1.83 -19.71 -4.54
C ARG A 706 -1.76 -19.63 -6.05
N HIS A 707 -2.12 -18.47 -6.60
CA HIS A 707 -1.69 -18.09 -7.93
C HIS A 707 -1.03 -16.72 -7.88
N SER A 708 -0.09 -16.51 -8.79
CA SER A 708 0.71 -15.29 -8.90
C SER A 708 0.80 -14.87 -10.35
N ARG A 709 0.81 -13.58 -10.62
CA ARG A 709 0.90 -13.01 -11.95
C ARG A 709 2.23 -13.38 -12.62
N LEU A 710 2.19 -13.93 -13.81
CA LEU A 710 3.33 -14.05 -14.72
C LEU A 710 3.38 -12.85 -15.67
N ASN A 711 2.24 -12.51 -16.28
CA ASN A 711 2.08 -11.35 -17.14
C ASN A 711 0.61 -10.86 -17.08
N ARG A 712 0.24 -9.87 -17.89
CA ARG A 712 -1.11 -9.29 -17.89
C ARG A 712 -2.25 -10.29 -18.11
N ASN A 713 -2.00 -11.36 -18.87
CA ASN A 713 -3.00 -12.35 -19.27
C ASN A 713 -2.81 -13.70 -18.60
N GLU A 714 -1.68 -13.95 -17.95
CA GLU A 714 -1.29 -15.26 -17.44
C GLU A 714 -0.87 -15.19 -15.97
N CYS A 715 -1.33 -16.17 -15.20
CA CYS A 715 -0.89 -16.42 -13.84
C CYS A 715 -0.34 -17.84 -13.69
N GLU A 716 0.56 -18.01 -12.72
CA GLU A 716 1.09 -19.30 -12.31
C GLU A 716 0.45 -19.74 -11.00
N PHE A 717 0.13 -21.02 -10.87
CA PHE A 717 -0.39 -21.55 -9.61
C PHE A 717 0.60 -22.46 -8.89
N GLY A 718 0.35 -22.62 -7.58
CA GLY A 718 1.02 -23.61 -6.77
C GLY A 718 0.13 -24.05 -5.61
N ILE A 719 0.12 -25.34 -5.33
CA ILE A 719 -0.65 -25.95 -4.27
C ILE A 719 0.22 -26.89 -3.43
N ALA A 720 -0.05 -26.93 -2.13
CA ALA A 720 0.57 -27.88 -1.20
C ALA A 720 -0.46 -28.33 -0.16
N LEU A 721 -0.42 -29.61 0.21
CA LEU A 721 -1.26 -30.22 1.22
C LEU A 721 -0.41 -31.09 2.14
N THR A 722 -0.84 -31.21 3.39
CA THR A 722 -0.30 -32.21 4.33
C THR A 722 -0.72 -33.63 3.89
N GLU A 723 0.08 -34.62 4.23
CA GLU A 723 -0.13 -36.00 3.74
C GLU A 723 -1.46 -36.62 4.19
N ASN A 724 -1.91 -36.30 5.40
CA ASN A 724 -3.20 -36.76 5.94
C ASN A 724 -4.43 -36.25 5.17
N MET A 725 -4.27 -35.25 4.31
CA MET A 725 -5.32 -34.72 3.43
C MET A 725 -5.31 -35.31 2.03
N ARG A 726 -4.37 -36.21 1.71
CA ARG A 726 -4.35 -36.88 0.40
C ARG A 726 -5.59 -37.78 0.25
N GLY A 727 -6.16 -37.80 -0.95
CA GLY A 727 -7.37 -38.59 -1.24
C GLY A 727 -8.71 -38.05 -0.73
N SER A 728 -8.69 -37.02 0.14
CA SER A 728 -9.90 -36.39 0.72
C SER A 728 -10.74 -35.58 -0.27
N GLY A 729 -10.20 -35.24 -1.45
CA GLY A 729 -10.83 -34.36 -2.43
C GLY A 729 -10.51 -32.87 -2.19
N LEU A 730 -9.79 -32.52 -1.12
CA LEU A 730 -9.44 -31.15 -0.78
C LEU A 730 -8.63 -30.46 -1.88
N ALA A 731 -7.62 -31.14 -2.45
CA ALA A 731 -6.78 -30.57 -3.51
C ALA A 731 -7.60 -30.07 -4.71
N GLN A 732 -8.61 -30.83 -5.12
CA GLN A 732 -9.49 -30.45 -6.22
C GLN A 732 -10.33 -29.20 -5.88
N GLN A 733 -10.87 -29.15 -4.67
CA GLN A 733 -11.68 -27.99 -4.23
C GLN A 733 -10.82 -26.73 -4.13
N MET A 734 -9.61 -26.83 -3.59
CA MET A 734 -8.66 -25.72 -3.52
C MET A 734 -8.21 -25.26 -4.91
N MET A 735 -7.96 -26.19 -5.83
CA MET A 735 -7.62 -25.87 -7.22
C MET A 735 -8.77 -25.13 -7.93
N ASN A 736 -10.00 -25.61 -7.77
CA ASN A 736 -11.18 -24.95 -8.34
C ASN A 736 -11.34 -23.51 -7.79
N LEU A 737 -11.03 -23.29 -6.51
CA LEU A 737 -11.04 -21.96 -5.92
C LEU A 737 -9.97 -21.04 -6.52
N ALA A 738 -8.76 -21.54 -6.74
CA ALA A 738 -7.69 -20.77 -7.39
C ALA A 738 -8.05 -20.41 -8.84
N ILE A 739 -8.60 -21.37 -9.61
CA ILE A 739 -9.07 -21.14 -10.98
C ILE A 739 -10.18 -20.07 -11.01
N HIS A 740 -11.17 -20.20 -10.11
CA HIS A 740 -12.26 -19.24 -10.02
C HIS A 740 -11.76 -17.83 -9.69
N THR A 741 -10.86 -17.71 -8.70
CA THR A 741 -10.30 -16.42 -8.29
C THR A 741 -9.47 -15.78 -9.40
N ALA A 742 -8.63 -16.56 -10.09
CA ALA A 742 -7.85 -16.08 -11.23
C ALA A 742 -8.74 -15.61 -12.39
N THR A 743 -9.84 -16.33 -12.66
CA THR A 743 -10.83 -15.93 -13.66
C THR A 743 -11.51 -14.60 -13.29
N GLN A 744 -11.87 -14.41 -12.02
CA GLN A 744 -12.44 -13.14 -11.53
C GLN A 744 -11.46 -11.98 -11.62
N GLN A 745 -10.17 -12.23 -11.44
CA GLN A 745 -9.10 -11.23 -11.60
C GLN A 745 -8.77 -10.91 -13.07
N GLY A 746 -9.43 -11.59 -14.03
CA GLY A 746 -9.34 -11.30 -15.46
C GLY A 746 -8.16 -11.97 -16.18
N TYR A 747 -7.50 -12.96 -15.57
CA TYR A 747 -6.51 -13.77 -16.26
C TYR A 747 -7.16 -14.61 -17.35
N ARG A 748 -6.45 -14.80 -18.45
CA ARG A 748 -6.89 -15.62 -19.60
C ARG A 748 -6.30 -17.03 -19.58
N THR A 749 -5.14 -17.17 -18.94
CA THR A 749 -4.43 -18.44 -18.86
C THR A 749 -3.86 -18.62 -17.46
N MET A 750 -3.99 -19.83 -16.94
CA MET A 750 -3.29 -20.29 -15.74
C MET A 750 -2.30 -21.39 -16.13
N SER A 751 -1.06 -21.31 -15.64
CA SER A 751 -0.01 -22.27 -15.96
C SER A 751 0.73 -22.73 -14.71
N ALA A 752 1.51 -23.80 -14.84
CA ALA A 752 2.48 -24.25 -13.84
C ALA A 752 3.51 -25.19 -14.46
N ASP A 753 4.70 -25.20 -13.89
CA ASP A 753 5.71 -26.21 -14.16
C ASP A 753 5.59 -27.35 -13.15
N ILE A 754 5.39 -28.56 -13.65
CA ILE A 754 5.11 -29.77 -12.85
C ILE A 754 6.19 -30.82 -13.12
N LEU A 755 6.91 -31.25 -12.07
CA LEU A 755 7.86 -32.35 -12.17
C LEU A 755 7.15 -33.61 -12.69
N LYS A 756 7.69 -34.27 -13.72
CA LYS A 756 7.13 -35.55 -14.27
C LYS A 756 7.00 -36.62 -13.18
N ALA A 757 7.90 -36.66 -12.24
CA ALA A 757 7.85 -37.55 -11.09
C ALA A 757 6.69 -37.27 -10.12
N ASN A 758 6.09 -36.06 -10.12
CA ASN A 758 4.96 -35.70 -9.26
C ASN A 758 3.64 -36.15 -9.87
N THR A 759 3.43 -37.47 -9.95
CA THR A 759 2.25 -38.08 -10.57
C THR A 759 0.92 -37.65 -9.95
N SER A 760 0.92 -37.30 -8.66
CA SER A 760 -0.28 -36.80 -7.96
C SER A 760 -0.68 -35.43 -8.49
N MET A 761 0.30 -34.55 -8.73
CA MET A 761 0.05 -33.20 -9.26
C MET A 761 -0.34 -33.24 -10.74
N VAL A 762 0.29 -34.14 -11.53
CA VAL A 762 -0.06 -34.41 -12.93
C VAL A 762 -1.56 -34.78 -13.03
N LYS A 763 -2.01 -35.80 -12.25
CA LYS A 763 -3.42 -36.21 -12.20
C LYS A 763 -4.37 -35.10 -11.73
N LEU A 764 -3.96 -34.29 -10.79
CA LEU A 764 -4.78 -33.16 -10.31
C LEU A 764 -4.94 -32.10 -11.40
N ALA A 765 -3.86 -31.77 -12.11
CA ALA A 765 -3.88 -30.82 -13.20
C ALA A 765 -4.78 -31.29 -14.35
N GLU A 766 -4.61 -32.54 -14.82
CA GLU A 766 -5.46 -33.11 -15.84
C GLU A 766 -6.95 -33.13 -15.45
N LYS A 767 -7.25 -33.54 -14.22
CA LYS A 767 -8.62 -33.54 -13.69
C LYS A 767 -9.21 -32.14 -13.56
N SER A 768 -8.38 -31.13 -13.39
CA SER A 768 -8.78 -29.72 -13.33
C SER A 768 -8.88 -29.06 -14.71
N GLY A 769 -8.65 -29.83 -15.80
CA GLY A 769 -8.78 -29.39 -17.20
C GLY A 769 -7.51 -28.75 -17.77
N PHE A 770 -6.36 -28.91 -17.13
CA PHE A 770 -5.08 -28.44 -17.69
C PHE A 770 -4.59 -29.37 -18.81
N THR A 771 -4.07 -28.76 -19.87
CA THR A 771 -3.32 -29.46 -20.93
C THR A 771 -1.86 -29.48 -20.52
N LEU A 772 -1.24 -30.69 -20.59
CA LEU A 772 0.18 -30.86 -20.26
C LEU A 772 1.01 -30.96 -21.56
N LYS A 773 2.10 -30.18 -21.61
CA LYS A 773 3.11 -30.28 -22.68
C LYS A 773 4.48 -30.50 -22.04
N GLU A 774 5.38 -31.19 -22.73
CA GLU A 774 6.75 -31.27 -22.28
C GLU A 774 7.38 -29.86 -22.26
N SER A 775 8.20 -29.59 -21.26
CA SER A 775 8.88 -28.29 -21.18
C SER A 775 10.01 -28.23 -22.22
N ASP A 776 10.02 -27.16 -23.01
CA ASP A 776 11.06 -26.88 -24.00
C ASP A 776 12.44 -26.59 -23.35
N THR A 777 12.47 -26.26 -22.07
CA THR A 777 13.68 -25.85 -21.34
C THR A 777 14.25 -26.92 -20.41
N GLU A 778 13.40 -27.78 -19.84
CA GLU A 778 13.81 -28.82 -18.88
C GLU A 778 13.08 -30.16 -19.14
N LYS A 779 13.84 -31.17 -19.49
CA LYS A 779 13.32 -32.51 -19.85
C LYS A 779 12.50 -33.22 -18.75
N ASN A 780 12.67 -32.83 -17.49
CA ASN A 780 11.99 -33.44 -16.34
C ASN A 780 10.69 -32.74 -15.93
N LEU A 781 10.25 -31.71 -16.67
CA LEU A 781 9.07 -30.93 -16.37
C LEU A 781 7.98 -31.08 -17.45
N TYR A 782 6.73 -31.01 -16.99
CA TYR A 782 5.58 -30.65 -17.81
C TYR A 782 5.22 -29.18 -17.58
N ARG A 783 4.95 -28.45 -18.67
CA ARG A 783 4.26 -27.16 -18.59
C ARG A 783 2.76 -27.41 -18.73
N ALA A 784 2.01 -27.15 -17.66
CA ALA A 784 0.56 -27.24 -17.60
C ALA A 784 -0.06 -25.90 -18.00
N TYR A 785 -1.12 -25.92 -18.82
CA TYR A 785 -1.87 -24.73 -19.25
C TYR A 785 -3.37 -24.95 -19.13
N LEU A 786 -4.08 -23.95 -18.62
CA LEU A 786 -5.55 -23.91 -18.59
C LEU A 786 -6.02 -22.54 -19.12
N HIS A 787 -6.86 -22.56 -20.15
CA HIS A 787 -7.52 -21.34 -20.62
C HIS A 787 -8.70 -20.99 -19.72
N LEU A 788 -8.68 -19.79 -19.12
CA LEU A 788 -9.65 -19.29 -18.13
C LEU A 788 -10.83 -18.52 -18.76
N VAL A 789 -10.77 -18.20 -20.05
CA VAL A 789 -11.87 -17.51 -20.75
C VAL A 789 -13.01 -18.49 -20.91
N PRO A 790 -14.21 -18.22 -20.39
CA PRO A 790 -15.36 -19.08 -20.63
C PRO A 790 -15.66 -19.09 -22.13
N ASP A 791 -15.51 -20.24 -22.77
CA ASP A 791 -15.99 -20.46 -24.12
C ASP A 791 -17.51 -20.23 -24.11
N LYS A 792 -18.02 -19.34 -24.97
CA LYS A 792 -19.47 -19.04 -25.06
C LYS A 792 -20.36 -20.24 -25.36
N THR A 793 -19.76 -21.40 -25.58
CA THR A 793 -20.43 -22.69 -25.92
C THR A 793 -20.64 -23.61 -24.71
N THR A 794 -20.05 -23.40 -23.55
CA THR A 794 -20.15 -24.31 -22.40
C THR A 794 -21.27 -23.97 -21.40
N THR A 795 -22.19 -23.08 -21.74
CA THR A 795 -23.37 -22.77 -20.92
C THR A 795 -24.40 -23.90 -20.85
N LYS A 796 -24.19 -25.04 -21.56
CA LYS A 796 -25.12 -26.18 -21.53
C LYS A 796 -24.73 -27.30 -20.55
N THR A 797 -23.50 -27.32 -20.01
CA THR A 797 -23.05 -28.44 -19.16
C THR A 797 -23.10 -28.14 -17.66
N ASN A 798 -23.30 -26.87 -17.25
CA ASN A 798 -23.39 -26.51 -15.81
C ASN A 798 -24.83 -26.51 -15.26
N LYS A 799 -25.85 -26.87 -16.03
CA LYS A 799 -27.22 -27.06 -15.51
C LYS A 799 -27.40 -28.32 -14.67
N ASN A 800 -26.49 -29.26 -14.74
CA ASN A 800 -26.60 -30.56 -14.01
C ASN A 800 -25.84 -30.60 -12.68
N LEU A 801 -25.22 -29.50 -12.24
CA LEU A 801 -24.51 -29.43 -10.94
C LEU A 801 -25.34 -28.75 -9.84
N HIS A 802 -26.55 -28.27 -10.15
CA HIS A 802 -27.45 -27.61 -9.18
C HIS A 802 -28.70 -28.40 -8.79
N THR A 803 -28.87 -29.62 -9.31
CA THR A 803 -30.02 -30.43 -8.93
C THR A 803 -29.57 -31.78 -8.39
N ASN A 804 -29.09 -31.82 -7.15
CA ASN A 804 -29.20 -32.97 -6.25
C ASN A 804 -28.55 -32.66 -4.91
N HIS A 805 -29.27 -31.95 -4.06
CA HIS A 805 -29.22 -32.12 -2.60
C HIS A 805 -30.48 -31.50 -1.99
N LYS A 806 -31.57 -32.32 -2.07
CA LYS A 806 -32.60 -32.22 -1.06
C LYS A 806 -32.06 -32.94 0.17
N ILE A 807 -32.01 -32.23 1.25
CA ILE A 807 -31.75 -32.72 2.61
C ILE A 807 -33.10 -33.06 3.26
N PRO A 808 -33.22 -34.15 4.01
CA PRO A 808 -34.27 -34.27 4.98
C PRO A 808 -33.97 -33.38 6.20
#